data_ecc308bf738f02e8493feb1a5f88c2dc
#
_entry.id   ecc308bf738f02e8493feb1a5f88c2dc
#
_cell.length_a   1.000
_cell.length_b   1.000
_cell.length_c   1.000
_cell.angle_alpha   90.00
_cell.angle_beta   90.00
_cell.angle_gamma   90.00
#
_symmetry.space_group_name_H-M   'P 1'
#
loop_
_entity.id
_entity.type
_entity.pdbx_description
1 polymer ?
#
loop_
_entity_poly.entity_id
_entity_poly.type
_entity_poly.pdbx_seq_one_letter_code
_entity_poly.pdbx_strand_id
1 'polypeptide(L)'
;MPFSFASFRSIALLAALGFVWAAAVSAQQFDGPGRAWMRKVRIAAYPLTSTNADEIVRQAQASGVYGIEVDNDIPGRYESLLDPAEKLEAIRRVAVAAHRVGNKAYVYIAGLECISKDADGPHTLAKQHPDWLQRKITGEPAMFGAKSAFWIRPGEEDVWVSPYAEPWRTIYMQRVRQIAGTGIDGIYVDIPYWMTHFTGWEDSWASFDDATVAAFRKETGLDARKDIRLGDPEDPGFRKWIDFRIRTIDDFLAEIRRNAVAVNPAMALIPEIYPGIEEAAPRVGADVYQLYPLVDAIAHEYEFGDGDDHTAASRTPFDWFMYQIGMRSFRAFGDEKKPTWILNYSWDGAPHVQPREAMLTLASSELVAGANVWDASGHVMSGSNNMPARTEIFHWIAAHEDIFSAIRQPLGATGVYFSDQTRNYYPAEFVASYRGVLLMLLQNHVQFRIVTPGTLQHFDGKVLVLPDVRVLSEEQAAGVRRFAARGGRVVLTGTADHRLDSMKNATRFTDHPETRFLNRALKDFYASDPASEPALLQAIATDSDVRVDASRNVVVHEAVLGGRTCLFLANFSGLQAGQNETPVVQTNIRITTGPKLGRTLHVLPFLGTERVVEGKPNGATVEFSLPPLERGAVVWFQ
;
A
#
# COMPACT_ATOMS: atom_id res chain seq x y z
N MET A 1 -26.04 -39.16 47.12
CA MET A 1 -26.49 -38.96 45.73
C MET A 1 -25.54 -37.97 45.11
N PRO A 2 -24.71 -38.35 44.15
CA PRO A 2 -23.69 -37.48 43.57
C PRO A 2 -24.26 -36.70 42.38
N PHE A 3 -24.01 -35.40 42.36
CA PHE A 3 -24.25 -34.54 41.19
C PHE A 3 -23.12 -34.66 40.21
N SER A 4 -23.50 -34.93 38.96
CA SER A 4 -22.62 -35.17 37.80
C SER A 4 -22.08 -33.85 37.26
N PHE A 5 -20.74 -33.75 37.15
CA PHE A 5 -20.03 -32.74 36.38
C PHE A 5 -19.98 -33.16 34.87
N ALA A 6 -20.87 -32.63 34.08
CA ALA A 6 -20.79 -32.74 32.61
C ALA A 6 -21.56 -31.61 31.97
N SER A 7 -20.94 -30.43 31.78
CA SER A 7 -21.46 -29.42 30.81
C SER A 7 -20.57 -28.21 30.55
N PHE A 8 -19.22 -28.29 30.70
CA PHE A 8 -18.35 -27.15 30.39
C PHE A 8 -17.42 -27.33 29.17
N ARG A 9 -17.55 -28.44 28.41
CA ARG A 9 -16.70 -28.67 27.21
C ARG A 9 -17.36 -28.31 25.86
N SER A 10 -18.65 -28.01 25.83
CA SER A 10 -19.36 -27.79 24.55
C SER A 10 -19.42 -26.34 24.10
N ILE A 11 -19.17 -25.36 24.98
CA ILE A 11 -19.27 -23.93 24.64
C ILE A 11 -17.97 -23.41 23.99
N ALA A 12 -16.81 -23.99 24.36
CA ALA A 12 -15.53 -23.58 23.77
C ALA A 12 -15.34 -24.06 22.31
N LEU A 13 -16.00 -25.16 21.91
CA LEU A 13 -15.91 -25.68 20.53
C LEU A 13 -16.77 -24.88 19.54
N LEU A 14 -17.89 -24.30 20.00
CA LEU A 14 -18.75 -23.48 19.15
C LEU A 14 -18.18 -22.08 18.88
N ALA A 15 -17.39 -21.53 19.80
CA ALA A 15 -16.71 -20.25 19.60
C ALA A 15 -15.52 -20.39 18.61
N ALA A 16 -14.78 -21.50 18.68
CA ALA A 16 -13.66 -21.76 17.75
C ALA A 16 -14.15 -22.06 16.32
N LEU A 17 -15.29 -22.74 16.17
CA LEU A 17 -15.90 -23.00 14.86
C LEU A 17 -16.54 -21.73 14.25
N GLY A 18 -17.02 -20.80 15.07
CA GLY A 18 -17.56 -19.52 14.60
C GLY A 18 -16.47 -18.61 14.03
N PHE A 19 -15.26 -18.59 14.62
CA PHE A 19 -14.13 -17.79 14.12
C PHE A 19 -13.53 -18.35 12.82
N VAL A 20 -13.41 -19.66 12.69
CA VAL A 20 -12.92 -20.31 11.46
C VAL A 20 -13.90 -20.12 10.30
N TRP A 21 -15.21 -20.08 10.58
CA TRP A 21 -16.24 -19.84 9.55
C TRP A 21 -16.27 -18.38 9.09
N ALA A 22 -16.07 -17.41 9.98
CA ALA A 22 -16.03 -16.00 9.61
C ALA A 22 -14.80 -15.67 8.73
N ALA A 23 -13.63 -16.24 9.03
CA ALA A 23 -12.43 -16.07 8.23
C ALA A 23 -12.53 -16.78 6.86
N ALA A 24 -13.14 -17.97 6.79
CA ALA A 24 -13.35 -18.69 5.52
C ALA A 24 -14.37 -17.99 4.61
N VAL A 25 -15.41 -17.38 5.17
CA VAL A 25 -16.41 -16.63 4.41
C VAL A 25 -15.82 -15.33 3.84
N SER A 26 -14.88 -14.66 4.56
CA SER A 26 -14.26 -13.43 4.06
C SER A 26 -13.29 -13.69 2.88
N ALA A 27 -12.53 -14.77 2.91
CA ALA A 27 -11.60 -15.13 1.82
C ALA A 27 -12.33 -15.55 0.53
N GLN A 28 -13.49 -16.19 0.64
CA GLN A 28 -14.30 -16.59 -0.53
C GLN A 28 -15.04 -15.41 -1.20
N GLN A 29 -15.31 -14.32 -0.47
CA GLN A 29 -16.04 -13.16 -1.00
C GLN A 29 -15.18 -12.22 -1.86
N PHE A 30 -13.84 -12.26 -1.74
CA PHE A 30 -12.97 -11.35 -2.50
C PHE A 30 -12.89 -11.72 -4.00
N ASP A 31 -12.86 -12.99 -4.34
CA ASP A 31 -12.76 -13.49 -5.73
C ASP A 31 -14.11 -13.49 -6.48
N GLY A 32 -15.14 -12.87 -5.92
CA GLY A 32 -16.43 -12.72 -6.58
C GLY A 32 -16.32 -11.85 -7.86
N PRO A 33 -17.05 -12.21 -8.94
CA PRO A 33 -17.00 -11.48 -10.22
C PRO A 33 -17.33 -9.98 -10.08
N GLY A 34 -18.04 -9.57 -9.02
CA GLY A 34 -18.39 -8.19 -8.76
C GLY A 34 -17.22 -7.27 -8.39
N ARG A 35 -16.07 -7.81 -7.96
CA ARG A 35 -14.88 -7.05 -7.56
C ARG A 35 -13.66 -7.23 -8.47
N ALA A 36 -13.75 -8.11 -9.46
CA ALA A 36 -12.65 -8.32 -10.43
C ALA A 36 -12.27 -7.06 -11.19
N TRP A 37 -13.19 -6.09 -11.31
CA TRP A 37 -12.95 -4.82 -11.95
C TRP A 37 -11.80 -4.01 -11.32
N MET A 38 -11.54 -4.19 -10.03
CA MET A 38 -10.50 -3.46 -9.29
C MET A 38 -9.08 -3.78 -9.75
N ARG A 39 -8.88 -4.87 -10.51
CA ARG A 39 -7.60 -5.21 -11.14
C ARG A 39 -7.33 -4.45 -12.42
N LYS A 40 -8.35 -3.79 -12.99
CA LYS A 40 -8.17 -2.93 -14.16
C LYS A 40 -7.53 -1.62 -13.70
N VAL A 41 -6.33 -1.38 -14.22
CA VAL A 41 -5.38 -0.41 -13.65
C VAL A 41 -5.52 1.01 -14.20
N ARG A 42 -6.64 1.34 -14.86
CA ARG A 42 -6.90 2.64 -15.50
C ARG A 42 -7.92 3.44 -14.69
N ILE A 43 -7.45 4.28 -13.79
CA ILE A 43 -8.28 4.99 -12.82
C ILE A 43 -8.08 6.49 -12.97
N ALA A 44 -9.18 7.26 -12.92
CA ALA A 44 -9.11 8.71 -12.84
C ALA A 44 -10.16 9.30 -11.91
N ALA A 45 -9.76 10.35 -11.18
CA ALA A 45 -10.60 11.09 -10.25
C ALA A 45 -11.19 12.37 -10.89
N TYR A 46 -12.41 12.68 -10.49
CA TYR A 46 -13.18 13.82 -10.99
C TYR A 46 -13.98 14.48 -9.86
N PRO A 47 -14.03 15.82 -9.81
CA PRO A 47 -14.92 16.53 -8.88
C PRO A 47 -16.38 16.32 -9.30
N LEU A 48 -17.21 15.77 -8.40
CA LEU A 48 -18.63 15.50 -8.66
C LEU A 48 -19.52 16.65 -8.18
N THR A 49 -20.37 17.12 -9.07
CA THR A 49 -21.46 18.07 -8.75
C THR A 49 -22.82 17.43 -9.03
N SER A 50 -23.89 18.13 -8.64
CA SER A 50 -25.27 17.67 -8.90
C SER A 50 -25.65 17.57 -10.39
N THR A 51 -24.81 18.09 -11.31
CA THR A 51 -25.17 18.20 -12.74
C THR A 51 -24.17 17.63 -13.73
N ASN A 52 -22.94 17.25 -13.32
CA ASN A 52 -21.85 16.92 -14.24
C ASN A 52 -21.59 15.41 -14.46
N ALA A 53 -22.45 14.53 -13.96
CA ALA A 53 -22.25 13.06 -14.04
C ALA A 53 -22.02 12.55 -15.48
N ASP A 54 -22.85 12.97 -16.45
CA ASP A 54 -22.71 12.57 -17.86
C ASP A 54 -21.44 13.14 -18.51
N GLU A 55 -20.99 14.32 -18.09
CA GLU A 55 -19.74 14.93 -18.54
C GLU A 55 -18.53 14.14 -18.08
N ILE A 56 -18.47 13.80 -16.78
CA ILE A 56 -17.43 12.95 -16.18
C ILE A 56 -17.30 11.65 -16.98
N VAL A 57 -18.40 10.96 -17.21
CA VAL A 57 -18.39 9.67 -17.93
C VAL A 57 -17.93 9.83 -19.39
N ARG A 58 -18.33 10.91 -20.07
CA ARG A 58 -17.83 11.20 -21.44
C ARG A 58 -16.31 11.43 -21.46
N GLN A 59 -15.78 12.20 -20.52
CA GLN A 59 -14.33 12.46 -20.41
C GLN A 59 -13.57 11.16 -20.08
N ALA A 60 -14.09 10.35 -19.16
CA ALA A 60 -13.52 9.07 -18.81
C ALA A 60 -13.43 8.13 -20.03
N GLN A 61 -14.50 8.01 -20.81
CA GLN A 61 -14.48 7.19 -22.02
C GLN A 61 -13.52 7.72 -23.08
N ALA A 62 -13.50 9.03 -23.31
CA ALA A 62 -12.63 9.64 -24.31
C ALA A 62 -11.14 9.39 -24.00
N SER A 63 -10.76 9.30 -22.73
CA SER A 63 -9.39 9.06 -22.30
C SER A 63 -9.10 7.60 -21.90
N GLY A 64 -10.02 6.66 -22.13
CA GLY A 64 -9.79 5.24 -21.85
C GLY A 64 -9.80 4.86 -20.37
N VAL A 65 -10.33 5.70 -19.50
CA VAL A 65 -10.53 5.41 -18.07
C VAL A 65 -11.51 4.26 -17.91
N TYR A 66 -11.23 3.37 -16.97
CA TYR A 66 -12.15 2.29 -16.58
C TYR A 66 -12.81 2.53 -15.24
N GLY A 67 -12.01 2.81 -14.20
CA GLY A 67 -12.49 3.16 -12.86
C GLY A 67 -12.62 4.67 -12.70
N ILE A 68 -13.83 5.14 -12.46
CA ILE A 68 -14.14 6.57 -12.29
C ILE A 68 -14.26 6.84 -10.79
N GLU A 69 -13.30 7.55 -10.24
CA GLU A 69 -13.37 8.10 -8.90
C GLU A 69 -14.15 9.41 -8.93
N VAL A 70 -15.02 9.59 -7.95
CA VAL A 70 -15.73 10.85 -7.78
C VAL A 70 -15.61 11.37 -6.36
N ASP A 71 -15.20 12.61 -6.22
CA ASP A 71 -15.16 13.30 -4.94
C ASP A 71 -16.55 13.86 -4.61
N ASN A 72 -17.05 13.54 -3.40
CA ASN A 72 -18.39 13.92 -3.00
C ASN A 72 -18.51 14.44 -1.57
N ASP A 73 -17.49 14.37 -0.75
CA ASP A 73 -17.43 14.90 0.62
C ASP A 73 -18.47 14.35 1.62
N ILE A 74 -19.13 13.23 1.35
CA ILE A 74 -19.95 12.56 2.37
C ILE A 74 -19.10 11.44 3.01
N PRO A 75 -18.99 11.34 4.33
CA PRO A 75 -19.49 12.18 5.43
C PRO A 75 -18.49 13.23 5.94
N GLY A 76 -17.43 13.53 5.19
CA GLY A 76 -16.33 14.42 5.57
C GLY A 76 -16.71 15.90 5.69
N ARG A 77 -17.90 16.30 5.22
CA ARG A 77 -18.43 17.63 5.44
C ARG A 77 -19.61 17.57 6.40
N TYR A 78 -19.59 18.38 7.46
CA TYR A 78 -20.60 18.34 8.52
C TYR A 78 -22.02 18.59 7.99
N GLU A 79 -22.18 19.53 7.06
CA GLU A 79 -23.46 19.82 6.42
C GLU A 79 -23.98 18.62 5.62
N SER A 80 -23.12 17.94 4.89
CA SER A 80 -23.48 16.74 4.13
C SER A 80 -23.69 15.51 5.02
N LEU A 81 -23.00 15.46 6.16
CA LEU A 81 -23.24 14.45 7.20
C LEU A 81 -24.66 14.60 7.74
N LEU A 82 -25.16 15.83 7.93
CA LEU A 82 -26.50 16.11 8.43
C LEU A 82 -27.58 15.92 7.34
N ASP A 83 -27.37 16.50 6.14
CA ASP A 83 -28.28 16.40 4.99
C ASP A 83 -27.55 15.93 3.72
N PRO A 84 -27.53 14.63 3.44
CA PRO A 84 -26.81 14.06 2.30
C PRO A 84 -27.62 13.99 1.00
N ALA A 85 -28.88 14.46 0.95
CA ALA A 85 -29.82 14.11 -0.12
C ALA A 85 -29.31 14.49 -1.52
N GLU A 86 -28.82 15.71 -1.72
CA GLU A 86 -28.29 16.18 -3.00
C GLU A 86 -27.04 15.38 -3.42
N LYS A 87 -26.13 15.16 -2.49
CA LYS A 87 -24.90 14.40 -2.73
C LYS A 87 -25.18 12.94 -3.10
N LEU A 88 -26.12 12.28 -2.41
CA LEU A 88 -26.54 10.90 -2.73
C LEU A 88 -27.17 10.81 -4.12
N GLU A 89 -27.94 11.80 -4.55
CA GLU A 89 -28.51 11.81 -5.89
C GLU A 89 -27.43 12.00 -6.97
N ALA A 90 -26.42 12.86 -6.73
CA ALA A 90 -25.27 13.00 -7.63
C ALA A 90 -24.50 11.68 -7.78
N ILE A 91 -24.23 10.97 -6.69
CA ILE A 91 -23.58 9.64 -6.72
C ILE A 91 -24.43 8.65 -7.52
N ARG A 92 -25.75 8.62 -7.34
CA ARG A 92 -26.63 7.74 -8.11
C ARG A 92 -26.55 8.02 -9.62
N ARG A 93 -26.54 9.29 -10.02
CA ARG A 93 -26.45 9.69 -11.43
C ARG A 93 -25.17 9.24 -12.08
N VAL A 94 -24.01 9.45 -11.42
CA VAL A 94 -22.73 9.00 -11.98
C VAL A 94 -22.62 7.49 -12.05
N ALA A 95 -23.12 6.76 -11.06
CA ALA A 95 -23.17 5.30 -11.09
C ALA A 95 -23.98 4.77 -12.28
N VAL A 96 -25.18 5.31 -12.50
CA VAL A 96 -26.05 4.94 -13.64
C VAL A 96 -25.39 5.28 -14.97
N ALA A 97 -24.78 6.47 -15.08
CA ALA A 97 -24.11 6.90 -16.30
C ALA A 97 -22.89 6.02 -16.63
N ALA A 98 -22.06 5.72 -15.63
CA ALA A 98 -20.89 4.84 -15.76
C ALA A 98 -21.28 3.42 -16.20
N HIS A 99 -22.27 2.83 -15.55
CA HIS A 99 -22.72 1.47 -15.87
C HIS A 99 -23.29 1.36 -17.30
N ARG A 100 -23.96 2.40 -17.78
CA ARG A 100 -24.53 2.43 -19.16
C ARG A 100 -23.47 2.23 -20.23
N VAL A 101 -22.21 2.59 -19.94
CA VAL A 101 -21.09 2.54 -20.89
C VAL A 101 -20.04 1.47 -20.50
N GLY A 102 -20.29 0.68 -19.45
CA GLY A 102 -19.43 -0.41 -19.01
C GLY A 102 -18.27 0.01 -18.09
N ASN A 103 -18.24 1.27 -17.66
CA ASN A 103 -17.31 1.75 -16.63
C ASN A 103 -17.78 1.37 -15.23
N LYS A 104 -16.85 1.40 -14.27
CA LYS A 104 -17.10 1.32 -12.84
C LYS A 104 -16.90 2.68 -12.20
N ALA A 105 -17.71 2.99 -11.19
CA ALA A 105 -17.58 4.23 -10.43
C ALA A 105 -17.47 3.94 -8.93
N TYR A 106 -16.65 4.71 -8.23
CA TYR A 106 -16.53 4.66 -6.78
C TYR A 106 -16.41 6.07 -6.22
N VAL A 107 -16.81 6.24 -4.97
CA VAL A 107 -16.90 7.54 -4.32
C VAL A 107 -15.84 7.70 -3.24
N TYR A 108 -15.13 8.81 -3.28
CA TYR A 108 -14.23 9.29 -2.24
C TYR A 108 -15.03 9.87 -1.08
N ILE A 109 -14.72 9.45 0.14
CA ILE A 109 -15.28 9.97 1.40
C ILE A 109 -14.17 10.08 2.45
N ALA A 110 -14.29 11.05 3.37
CA ALA A 110 -13.39 11.13 4.50
C ALA A 110 -13.70 10.07 5.56
N GLY A 111 -12.67 9.58 6.25
CA GLY A 111 -12.75 8.63 7.34
C GLY A 111 -13.09 9.29 8.67
N LEU A 112 -12.07 9.79 9.37
CA LEU A 112 -12.21 10.37 10.71
C LEU A 112 -12.13 11.91 10.72
N GLU A 113 -11.92 12.53 9.57
CA GLU A 113 -11.97 13.98 9.40
C GLU A 113 -13.41 14.46 9.13
N CYS A 114 -13.75 15.65 9.62
CA CYS A 114 -15.01 16.30 9.33
C CYS A 114 -14.85 17.83 9.29
N ILE A 115 -15.10 18.42 8.12
CA ILE A 115 -14.95 19.85 7.89
C ILE A 115 -16.31 20.55 7.97
N SER A 116 -16.39 21.64 8.73
CA SER A 116 -17.53 22.55 8.78
C SER A 116 -17.19 23.82 7.96
N LYS A 117 -18.10 24.24 7.09
CA LYS A 117 -17.85 25.33 6.11
C LYS A 117 -17.79 26.73 6.70
N ASP A 118 -18.29 26.95 7.91
CA ASP A 118 -18.39 28.25 8.58
C ASP A 118 -17.89 28.12 10.03
N ALA A 119 -16.57 28.29 10.22
CA ALA A 119 -15.91 28.21 11.52
C ALA A 119 -16.45 29.24 12.55
N ASP A 120 -16.91 30.40 12.10
CA ASP A 120 -17.45 31.44 12.97
C ASP A 120 -18.92 31.21 13.32
N GLY A 121 -19.63 30.43 12.51
CA GLY A 121 -21.03 30.09 12.69
C GLY A 121 -21.29 29.26 13.96
N PRO A 122 -22.55 29.20 14.41
CA PRO A 122 -22.92 28.42 15.58
C PRO A 122 -23.04 26.92 15.34
N HIS A 123 -23.03 26.49 14.08
CA HIS A 123 -23.34 25.12 13.65
C HIS A 123 -22.10 24.41 13.07
N THR A 124 -20.98 24.40 13.83
CA THR A 124 -19.84 23.54 13.53
C THR A 124 -19.90 22.26 14.36
N LEU A 125 -19.22 21.20 13.90
CA LEU A 125 -19.15 19.95 14.64
C LEU A 125 -18.50 20.16 16.01
N ALA A 126 -17.40 20.91 16.06
CA ALA A 126 -16.71 21.18 17.33
C ALA A 126 -17.56 21.94 18.36
N LYS A 127 -18.40 22.89 17.91
CA LYS A 127 -19.28 23.65 18.81
C LYS A 127 -20.48 22.82 19.30
N GLN A 128 -21.01 21.95 18.44
CA GLN A 128 -22.17 21.13 18.79
C GLN A 128 -21.81 19.84 19.53
N HIS A 129 -20.64 19.26 19.23
CA HIS A 129 -20.20 17.98 19.75
C HIS A 129 -18.71 17.97 20.13
N PRO A 130 -18.26 18.83 21.07
CA PRO A 130 -16.87 18.93 21.48
C PRO A 130 -16.33 17.64 22.14
N ASP A 131 -17.22 16.77 22.59
CA ASP A 131 -16.94 15.46 23.18
C ASP A 131 -16.65 14.36 22.14
N TRP A 132 -16.91 14.62 20.85
CA TRP A 132 -16.61 13.66 19.79
C TRP A 132 -15.18 13.74 19.28
N LEU A 133 -14.45 14.84 19.61
CA LEU A 133 -13.15 15.12 19.01
C LEU A 133 -12.02 14.28 19.60
N GLN A 134 -11.11 13.85 18.76
CA GLN A 134 -9.83 13.31 19.19
C GLN A 134 -9.06 14.35 20.03
N ARG A 135 -8.26 13.86 20.99
CA ARG A 135 -7.53 14.75 21.92
C ARG A 135 -6.12 14.25 22.17
N LYS A 136 -5.19 15.22 22.34
CA LYS A 136 -3.90 14.93 22.96
C LYS A 136 -4.06 14.52 24.42
N ILE A 137 -3.02 13.95 25.00
CA ILE A 137 -2.98 13.62 26.45
C ILE A 137 -3.16 14.86 27.34
N THR A 138 -2.83 16.04 26.84
CA THR A 138 -3.04 17.34 27.50
C THR A 138 -4.49 17.80 27.51
N GLY A 139 -5.38 17.12 26.77
CA GLY A 139 -6.77 17.50 26.58
C GLY A 139 -7.05 18.40 25.38
N GLU A 140 -6.02 18.87 24.67
CA GLU A 140 -6.15 19.69 23.45
C GLU A 140 -6.93 18.92 22.38
N PRO A 141 -8.03 19.49 21.81
CA PRO A 141 -8.80 18.82 20.75
C PRO A 141 -8.11 18.94 19.39
N ALA A 142 -8.31 17.92 18.56
CA ALA A 142 -7.88 17.92 17.16
C ALA A 142 -8.82 18.80 16.32
N MET A 143 -8.47 20.08 16.24
CA MET A 143 -9.24 21.12 15.56
C MET A 143 -8.29 22.08 14.85
N PHE A 144 -8.51 22.32 13.58
CA PHE A 144 -7.60 23.01 12.69
C PHE A 144 -8.34 24.02 11.81
N GLY A 145 -7.63 25.04 11.34
CA GLY A 145 -8.16 26.05 10.43
C GLY A 145 -7.37 26.14 9.12
N ALA A 146 -7.77 27.03 8.24
CA ALA A 146 -7.27 27.18 6.86
C ALA A 146 -5.73 27.31 6.67
N LYS A 147 -4.98 27.55 7.73
CA LYS A 147 -3.50 27.65 7.65
C LYS A 147 -2.80 26.33 8.00
N SER A 148 -3.54 25.34 8.46
CA SER A 148 -2.99 24.08 8.92
C SER A 148 -2.76 23.10 7.77
N ALA A 149 -3.61 23.16 6.73
CA ALA A 149 -3.49 22.33 5.54
C ALA A 149 -4.11 23.04 4.32
N PHE A 150 -3.66 22.67 3.11
CA PHE A 150 -4.09 23.32 1.86
C PHE A 150 -5.55 23.01 1.48
N TRP A 151 -6.11 21.90 1.97
CA TRP A 151 -7.50 21.51 1.69
C TRP A 151 -8.51 22.22 2.61
N ILE A 152 -8.08 22.84 3.71
CA ILE A 152 -8.93 23.62 4.60
C ILE A 152 -9.04 25.04 4.06
N ARG A 153 -10.20 25.42 3.53
CA ARG A 153 -10.40 26.75 2.95
C ARG A 153 -10.52 27.84 4.02
N PRO A 154 -10.25 29.10 3.67
CA PRO A 154 -10.49 30.22 4.57
C PRO A 154 -11.95 30.24 5.07
N GLY A 155 -12.13 30.29 6.39
CA GLY A 155 -13.44 30.27 7.04
C GLY A 155 -13.96 28.86 7.36
N GLU A 156 -13.28 27.80 6.97
CA GLU A 156 -13.61 26.43 7.34
C GLU A 156 -12.93 26.03 8.67
N GLU A 157 -13.56 25.10 9.38
CA GLU A 157 -13.03 24.41 10.57
C GLU A 157 -12.95 22.92 10.27
N ASP A 158 -11.76 22.36 10.39
CA ASP A 158 -11.51 20.93 10.30
C ASP A 158 -11.37 20.32 11.68
N VAL A 159 -12.03 19.20 11.92
CA VAL A 159 -11.94 18.45 13.18
C VAL A 159 -11.75 16.96 12.91
N TRP A 160 -11.06 16.28 13.82
CA TRP A 160 -10.86 14.85 13.77
C TRP A 160 -11.69 14.17 14.86
N VAL A 161 -12.55 13.25 14.42
CA VAL A 161 -13.54 12.61 15.26
C VAL A 161 -12.97 11.30 15.82
N SER A 162 -13.24 11.06 17.10
CA SER A 162 -12.92 9.78 17.75
C SER A 162 -13.78 8.65 17.16
N PRO A 163 -13.21 7.52 16.74
CA PRO A 163 -13.97 6.35 16.30
C PRO A 163 -14.83 5.75 17.42
N TYR A 164 -14.64 6.18 18.66
CA TYR A 164 -15.46 5.83 19.83
C TYR A 164 -16.58 6.83 20.14
N ALA A 165 -16.76 7.88 19.35
CA ALA A 165 -17.92 8.78 19.42
C ALA A 165 -19.16 8.07 18.83
N GLU A 166 -19.83 7.26 19.63
CA GLU A 166 -20.93 6.39 19.19
C GLU A 166 -22.08 7.10 18.44
N PRO A 167 -22.53 8.31 18.83
CA PRO A 167 -23.58 9.00 18.06
C PRO A 167 -23.12 9.37 16.65
N TRP A 168 -21.87 9.86 16.49
CA TRP A 168 -21.28 10.16 15.18
C TRP A 168 -21.13 8.88 14.35
N ARG A 169 -20.57 7.82 14.95
CA ARG A 169 -20.35 6.52 14.28
C ARG A 169 -21.66 5.94 13.76
N THR A 170 -22.75 6.07 14.51
CA THR A 170 -24.08 5.64 14.07
C THR A 170 -24.53 6.39 12.82
N ILE A 171 -24.40 7.72 12.80
CA ILE A 171 -24.74 8.56 11.64
C ILE A 171 -23.82 8.20 10.46
N TYR A 172 -22.52 8.09 10.69
CA TYR A 172 -21.53 7.73 9.67
C TYR A 172 -21.90 6.41 8.97
N MET A 173 -22.17 5.36 9.73
CA MET A 173 -22.56 4.05 9.18
C MET A 173 -23.93 4.09 8.47
N GLN A 174 -24.82 4.98 8.87
CA GLN A 174 -26.04 5.23 8.11
C GLN A 174 -25.73 5.86 6.74
N ARG A 175 -24.79 6.81 6.66
CA ARG A 175 -24.34 7.40 5.39
C ARG A 175 -23.69 6.36 4.48
N VAL A 176 -22.84 5.50 5.03
CA VAL A 176 -22.25 4.36 4.30
C VAL A 176 -23.34 3.49 3.65
N ARG A 177 -24.38 3.14 4.40
CA ARG A 177 -25.51 2.36 3.86
C ARG A 177 -26.28 3.11 2.76
N GLN A 178 -26.48 4.41 2.92
CA GLN A 178 -27.16 5.24 1.91
C GLN A 178 -26.32 5.35 0.63
N ILE A 179 -25.01 5.54 0.76
CA ILE A 179 -24.08 5.51 -0.39
C ILE A 179 -24.16 4.17 -1.11
N ALA A 180 -24.07 3.06 -0.38
CA ALA A 180 -24.19 1.72 -0.97
C ALA A 180 -25.53 1.50 -1.71
N GLY A 181 -26.61 2.14 -1.25
CA GLY A 181 -27.93 2.12 -1.88
C GLY A 181 -28.04 2.94 -3.17
N THR A 182 -27.03 3.75 -3.55
CA THR A 182 -27.04 4.51 -4.80
C THR A 182 -26.72 3.66 -6.04
N GLY A 183 -26.17 2.45 -5.83
CA GLY A 183 -25.71 1.57 -6.89
C GLY A 183 -24.27 1.79 -7.34
N ILE A 184 -23.50 2.65 -6.65
CA ILE A 184 -22.08 2.83 -6.92
C ILE A 184 -21.29 1.55 -6.61
N ASP A 185 -20.13 1.34 -7.25
CA ASP A 185 -19.38 0.08 -7.19
C ASP A 185 -18.41 0.00 -6.00
N GLY A 186 -18.00 1.15 -5.44
CA GLY A 186 -17.06 1.16 -4.33
C GLY A 186 -17.10 2.45 -3.51
N ILE A 187 -16.53 2.35 -2.32
CA ILE A 187 -16.27 3.46 -1.41
C ILE A 187 -14.77 3.53 -1.18
N TYR A 188 -14.19 4.68 -1.48
CA TYR A 188 -12.82 5.06 -1.20
C TYR A 188 -12.82 5.89 0.09
N VAL A 189 -12.09 5.45 1.11
CA VAL A 189 -12.10 6.09 2.43
C VAL A 189 -10.73 6.69 2.69
N ASP A 190 -10.65 8.00 2.64
CA ASP A 190 -9.45 8.75 2.97
C ASP A 190 -9.30 8.99 4.46
N ILE A 191 -8.05 9.13 4.92
CA ILE A 191 -7.69 9.49 6.30
C ILE A 191 -8.48 8.74 7.40
N PRO A 192 -8.60 7.39 7.30
CA PRO A 192 -9.32 6.61 8.31
C PRO A 192 -8.41 6.27 9.51
N TYR A 193 -7.67 7.26 10.05
CA TYR A 193 -6.65 6.98 11.06
C TYR A 193 -6.60 8.06 12.16
N TRP A 194 -5.77 7.80 13.17
CA TRP A 194 -5.60 8.71 14.30
C TRP A 194 -4.84 9.96 13.89
N MET A 195 -5.30 11.10 14.43
CA MET A 195 -4.67 12.37 14.14
C MET A 195 -3.22 12.42 14.65
N THR A 196 -2.27 12.54 13.73
CA THR A 196 -0.83 12.68 14.04
C THR A 196 -0.06 13.49 13.01
N HIS A 197 -0.64 13.81 11.83
CA HIS A 197 0.15 14.40 10.75
C HIS A 197 0.10 15.93 10.65
N PHE A 198 -0.62 16.63 11.53
CA PHE A 198 -0.50 18.07 11.60
C PHE A 198 0.60 18.49 12.58
N THR A 199 1.24 19.64 12.28
CA THR A 199 2.32 20.18 13.08
C THR A 199 1.99 20.21 14.58
N GLY A 200 2.85 19.57 15.37
CA GLY A 200 2.69 19.42 16.82
C GLY A 200 1.79 18.27 17.26
N TRP A 201 1.37 17.39 16.32
CA TRP A 201 0.60 16.17 16.60
C TRP A 201 1.37 14.89 16.30
N GLU A 202 2.52 14.97 15.65
CA GLU A 202 3.28 13.84 15.07
C GLU A 202 3.60 12.76 16.11
N ASP A 203 3.98 13.16 17.32
CA ASP A 203 4.30 12.26 18.44
C ASP A 203 3.23 12.25 19.52
N SER A 204 2.01 12.71 19.20
CA SER A 204 0.93 12.79 20.19
C SER A 204 0.39 11.44 20.65
N TRP A 205 0.53 10.41 19.82
CA TRP A 205 -0.06 9.08 20.04
C TRP A 205 -1.56 9.14 20.38
N ALA A 206 -2.28 10.15 19.85
CA ALA A 206 -3.70 10.36 20.10
C ALA A 206 -4.52 9.12 19.68
N SER A 207 -5.76 8.94 20.18
CA SER A 207 -6.52 9.93 20.93
C SER A 207 -6.64 9.54 22.40
N PHE A 208 -6.60 10.57 23.25
CA PHE A 208 -6.85 10.44 24.69
C PHE A 208 -8.19 11.07 25.10
N ASP A 209 -9.19 11.09 24.23
CA ASP A 209 -10.57 11.40 24.62
C ASP A 209 -11.12 10.36 25.61
N ASP A 210 -12.16 10.71 26.37
CA ASP A 210 -12.64 9.87 27.45
C ASP A 210 -13.20 8.53 26.96
N ALA A 211 -13.83 8.50 25.79
CA ALA A 211 -14.41 7.28 25.22
C ALA A 211 -13.30 6.32 24.78
N THR A 212 -12.25 6.82 24.10
CA THR A 212 -11.09 6.03 23.70
C THR A 212 -10.34 5.46 24.92
N VAL A 213 -10.07 6.28 25.93
CA VAL A 213 -9.40 5.83 27.16
C VAL A 213 -10.23 4.80 27.92
N ALA A 214 -11.56 4.98 27.97
CA ALA A 214 -12.45 4.01 28.60
C ALA A 214 -12.47 2.66 27.85
N ALA A 215 -12.45 2.69 26.51
CA ALA A 215 -12.37 1.48 25.68
C ALA A 215 -11.06 0.73 25.91
N PHE A 216 -9.93 1.42 25.90
CA PHE A 216 -8.62 0.83 26.19
C PHE A 216 -8.55 0.21 27.59
N ARG A 217 -9.07 0.94 28.59
CA ARG A 217 -9.12 0.42 29.98
C ARG A 217 -10.01 -0.82 30.07
N LYS A 218 -11.13 -0.84 29.40
CA LYS A 218 -12.04 -2.02 29.38
C LYS A 218 -11.34 -3.25 28.81
N GLU A 219 -10.51 -3.07 27.79
CA GLU A 219 -9.82 -4.17 27.11
C GLU A 219 -8.59 -4.65 27.91
N THR A 220 -7.78 -3.72 28.42
CA THR A 220 -6.44 -4.01 28.94
C THR A 220 -6.31 -3.93 30.46
N GLY A 221 -7.28 -3.29 31.11
CA GLY A 221 -7.21 -2.93 32.54
C GLY A 221 -6.34 -1.70 32.83
N LEU A 222 -5.69 -1.09 31.82
CA LEU A 222 -4.78 0.04 31.98
C LEU A 222 -5.48 1.37 31.64
N ASP A 223 -5.08 2.44 32.31
CA ASP A 223 -5.43 3.81 31.94
C ASP A 223 -4.34 4.39 31.03
N ALA A 224 -4.67 4.65 29.76
CA ALA A 224 -3.71 5.16 28.77
C ALA A 224 -3.05 6.48 29.16
N ARG A 225 -3.68 7.29 30.01
CA ARG A 225 -3.15 8.58 30.47
C ARG A 225 -2.15 8.45 31.65
N LYS A 226 -2.09 7.29 32.32
CA LYS A 226 -1.37 7.14 33.60
C LYS A 226 -0.45 5.93 33.65
N ASP A 227 -0.85 4.81 33.02
CA ASP A 227 -0.24 3.51 33.26
C ASP A 227 0.69 3.08 32.13
N ILE A 228 0.90 3.94 31.12
CA ILE A 228 1.77 3.69 29.97
C ILE A 228 2.83 4.79 29.83
N ARG A 229 4.02 4.39 29.33
CA ARG A 229 5.08 5.34 28.97
C ARG A 229 5.09 5.54 27.47
N LEU A 230 4.46 6.65 27.03
CA LEU A 230 4.37 7.00 25.61
C LEU A 230 5.76 7.10 24.97
N GLY A 231 5.92 6.51 23.79
CA GLY A 231 7.18 6.52 23.04
C GLY A 231 8.22 5.50 23.50
N ASP A 232 7.95 4.70 24.56
CA ASP A 232 8.86 3.67 25.03
C ASP A 232 8.43 2.27 24.54
N PRO A 233 9.06 1.75 23.47
CA PRO A 233 8.70 0.43 22.94
C PRO A 233 9.04 -0.74 23.89
N GLU A 234 9.81 -0.51 24.95
CA GLU A 234 10.07 -1.52 25.99
C GLU A 234 8.97 -1.55 27.05
N ASP A 235 8.09 -0.56 27.09
CA ASP A 235 6.93 -0.59 27.99
C ASP A 235 5.81 -1.48 27.42
N PRO A 236 5.45 -2.58 28.09
CA PRO A 236 4.36 -3.45 27.64
C PRO A 236 3.00 -2.73 27.56
N GLY A 237 2.78 -1.70 28.37
CA GLY A 237 1.59 -0.87 28.33
C GLY A 237 1.52 -0.06 27.05
N PHE A 238 2.64 0.51 26.62
CA PHE A 238 2.70 1.27 25.38
C PHE A 238 2.54 0.37 24.14
N ARG A 239 3.12 -0.83 24.11
CA ARG A 239 2.85 -1.80 23.02
C ARG A 239 1.36 -2.14 22.93
N LYS A 240 0.67 -2.35 24.06
CA LYS A 240 -0.78 -2.56 24.07
C LYS A 240 -1.55 -1.35 23.53
N TRP A 241 -1.06 -0.13 23.79
CA TRP A 241 -1.66 1.07 23.24
C TRP A 241 -1.52 1.15 21.71
N ILE A 242 -0.34 0.84 21.17
CA ILE A 242 -0.11 0.74 19.73
C ILE A 242 -1.06 -0.28 19.11
N ASP A 243 -1.10 -1.50 19.65
CA ASP A 243 -1.96 -2.59 19.14
C ASP A 243 -3.45 -2.23 19.21
N PHE A 244 -3.87 -1.60 20.29
CA PHE A 244 -5.26 -1.14 20.46
C PHE A 244 -5.63 -0.11 19.40
N ARG A 245 -4.76 0.85 19.13
CA ARG A 245 -5.00 1.90 18.12
C ARG A 245 -5.09 1.33 16.70
N ILE A 246 -4.21 0.39 16.36
CA ILE A 246 -4.24 -0.32 15.06
C ILE A 246 -5.55 -1.08 14.94
N ARG A 247 -5.90 -1.93 15.91
CA ARG A 247 -7.17 -2.68 15.87
C ARG A 247 -8.39 -1.79 15.80
N THR A 248 -8.37 -0.61 16.44
CA THR A 248 -9.49 0.33 16.35
C THR A 248 -9.74 0.80 14.92
N ILE A 249 -8.69 1.12 14.17
CA ILE A 249 -8.79 1.52 12.76
C ILE A 249 -9.25 0.33 11.90
N ASP A 250 -8.67 -0.84 12.11
CA ASP A 250 -9.07 -2.07 11.42
C ASP A 250 -10.56 -2.38 11.64
N ASP A 251 -11.04 -2.28 12.88
CA ASP A 251 -12.44 -2.52 13.24
C ASP A 251 -13.39 -1.47 12.63
N PHE A 252 -12.97 -0.21 12.58
CA PHE A 252 -13.75 0.87 11.96
C PHE A 252 -13.91 0.63 10.45
N LEU A 253 -12.83 0.31 9.75
CA LEU A 253 -12.87 0.00 8.33
C LEU A 253 -13.65 -1.30 8.04
N ALA A 254 -13.46 -2.33 8.85
CA ALA A 254 -14.25 -3.56 8.74
C ALA A 254 -15.75 -3.30 8.97
N GLU A 255 -16.12 -2.36 9.83
CA GLU A 255 -17.51 -1.98 10.05
C GLU A 255 -18.08 -1.21 8.86
N ILE A 256 -17.31 -0.28 8.25
CA ILE A 256 -17.70 0.38 7.01
C ILE A 256 -18.01 -0.68 5.95
N ARG A 257 -17.10 -1.65 5.76
CA ARG A 257 -17.31 -2.73 4.79
C ARG A 257 -18.55 -3.55 5.08
N ARG A 258 -18.76 -3.97 6.34
CA ARG A 258 -19.97 -4.74 6.73
C ARG A 258 -21.24 -3.99 6.41
N ASN A 259 -21.29 -2.68 6.70
CA ASN A 259 -22.46 -1.84 6.43
C ASN A 259 -22.70 -1.64 4.92
N ALA A 260 -21.65 -1.45 4.14
CA ALA A 260 -21.75 -1.28 2.70
C ALA A 260 -22.22 -2.57 2.00
N VAL A 261 -21.61 -3.72 2.29
CA VAL A 261 -21.94 -5.01 1.65
C VAL A 261 -23.29 -5.57 2.11
N ALA A 262 -23.81 -5.15 3.28
CA ALA A 262 -25.15 -5.50 3.73
C ALA A 262 -26.25 -4.91 2.82
N VAL A 263 -25.95 -3.80 2.14
CA VAL A 263 -26.87 -3.13 1.19
C VAL A 263 -26.53 -3.54 -0.25
N ASN A 264 -25.26 -3.50 -0.62
CA ASN A 264 -24.78 -3.90 -1.94
C ASN A 264 -23.66 -4.95 -1.80
N PRO A 265 -23.94 -6.25 -1.96
CA PRO A 265 -22.95 -7.31 -1.80
C PRO A 265 -21.73 -7.21 -2.73
N ALA A 266 -21.85 -6.49 -3.86
CA ALA A 266 -20.75 -6.25 -4.80
C ALA A 266 -19.90 -5.03 -4.45
N MET A 267 -20.27 -4.25 -3.44
CA MET A 267 -19.56 -3.04 -3.01
C MET A 267 -18.11 -3.35 -2.63
N ALA A 268 -17.18 -2.57 -3.16
CA ALA A 268 -15.79 -2.59 -2.78
C ALA A 268 -15.52 -1.54 -1.68
N LEU A 269 -14.65 -1.88 -0.73
CA LEU A 269 -14.07 -0.93 0.22
C LEU A 269 -12.59 -0.77 -0.07
N ILE A 270 -12.15 0.47 -0.27
CA ILE A 270 -10.79 0.86 -0.65
C ILE A 270 -10.35 1.97 0.31
N PRO A 271 -9.78 1.66 1.47
CA PRO A 271 -9.19 2.70 2.31
C PRO A 271 -7.93 3.25 1.67
N GLU A 272 -7.75 4.54 1.81
CA GLU A 272 -6.48 5.22 1.57
C GLU A 272 -5.64 5.19 2.83
N ILE A 273 -4.40 4.75 2.72
CA ILE A 273 -3.50 4.63 3.86
C ILE A 273 -2.16 5.30 3.55
N TYR A 274 -1.85 6.29 4.36
CA TYR A 274 -0.55 6.91 4.49
C TYR A 274 -0.21 7.09 5.99
N PRO A 275 0.97 6.80 6.42
CA PRO A 275 2.02 6.02 5.74
C PRO A 275 1.73 4.50 5.78
N GLY A 276 2.26 3.76 4.80
CA GLY A 276 2.05 2.31 4.69
C GLY A 276 3.04 1.46 5.50
N ILE A 277 4.30 1.36 5.04
CA ILE A 277 5.38 0.63 5.74
C ILE A 277 6.33 1.57 6.49
N GLU A 278 6.21 2.87 6.30
CA GLU A 278 7.07 3.91 6.83
C GLU A 278 7.08 3.93 8.37
N GLU A 279 8.08 4.61 8.94
CA GLU A 279 8.27 4.73 10.38
C GLU A 279 7.07 5.36 11.11
N ALA A 280 6.36 6.26 10.43
CA ALA A 280 5.20 6.94 11.01
C ALA A 280 3.92 6.07 11.06
N ALA A 281 3.86 4.92 10.34
CA ALA A 281 2.64 4.13 10.24
C ALA A 281 2.00 3.72 11.59
N PRO A 282 2.74 3.25 12.60
CA PRO A 282 2.12 2.93 13.89
C PRO A 282 1.59 4.16 14.62
N ARG A 283 2.12 5.36 14.33
CA ARG A 283 1.65 6.61 14.96
C ARG A 283 0.24 6.97 14.50
N VAL A 284 -0.09 6.77 13.23
CA VAL A 284 -1.44 6.95 12.71
C VAL A 284 -2.36 5.75 12.98
N GLY A 285 -1.83 4.66 13.54
CA GLY A 285 -2.58 3.42 13.77
C GLY A 285 -2.74 2.58 12.52
N ALA A 286 -1.84 2.71 11.53
CA ALA A 286 -1.89 1.94 10.30
C ALA A 286 -0.99 0.69 10.36
N ASP A 287 -1.60 -0.47 10.16
CA ASP A 287 -0.90 -1.70 9.84
C ASP A 287 -1.50 -2.31 8.58
N VAL A 288 -0.96 -1.91 7.43
CA VAL A 288 -1.49 -2.33 6.13
C VAL A 288 -1.44 -3.85 5.93
N TYR A 289 -0.52 -4.57 6.57
CA TYR A 289 -0.50 -6.03 6.52
C TYR A 289 -1.72 -6.63 7.22
N GLN A 290 -2.06 -6.15 8.42
CA GLN A 290 -3.24 -6.59 9.17
C GLN A 290 -4.55 -6.12 8.52
N LEU A 291 -4.53 -4.98 7.84
CA LEU A 291 -5.71 -4.41 7.21
C LEU A 291 -6.11 -5.10 5.90
N TYR A 292 -5.15 -5.57 5.08
CA TYR A 292 -5.45 -6.20 3.79
C TYR A 292 -6.51 -7.31 3.85
N PRO A 293 -6.53 -8.23 4.84
CA PRO A 293 -7.58 -9.24 4.95
C PRO A 293 -9.00 -8.69 5.11
N LEU A 294 -9.15 -7.48 5.65
CA LEU A 294 -10.43 -6.89 6.05
C LEU A 294 -11.10 -6.06 4.95
N VAL A 295 -10.34 -5.64 3.94
CA VAL A 295 -10.78 -4.73 2.88
C VAL A 295 -10.57 -5.34 1.49
N ASP A 296 -11.08 -4.69 0.44
CA ASP A 296 -11.05 -5.24 -0.91
C ASP A 296 -9.79 -4.83 -1.71
N ALA A 297 -9.28 -3.64 -1.47
CA ALA A 297 -7.95 -3.15 -1.85
C ALA A 297 -7.50 -2.10 -0.84
N ILE A 298 -6.24 -1.71 -0.88
CA ILE A 298 -5.74 -0.52 -0.20
C ILE A 298 -5.17 0.41 -1.27
N ALA A 299 -5.59 1.67 -1.24
CA ALA A 299 -4.96 2.76 -1.98
C ALA A 299 -3.88 3.36 -1.09
N HIS A 300 -2.64 3.32 -1.57
CA HIS A 300 -1.52 3.86 -0.83
C HIS A 300 -1.24 5.26 -1.32
N GLU A 301 -1.38 6.23 -0.46
CA GLU A 301 -0.81 7.54 -0.65
C GLU A 301 0.69 7.41 -0.35
N TYR A 302 1.49 7.16 -1.38
CA TYR A 302 2.89 6.85 -1.21
C TYR A 302 3.73 8.08 -1.53
N GLU A 303 4.16 8.76 -0.47
CA GLU A 303 5.08 9.88 -0.59
C GLU A 303 6.50 9.41 -0.89
N PHE A 304 7.20 10.24 -1.65
CA PHE A 304 8.59 10.07 -1.99
C PHE A 304 9.42 11.13 -1.24
N GLY A 305 10.19 10.69 -0.25
CA GLY A 305 11.13 11.53 0.46
C GLY A 305 10.53 12.35 1.61
N ASP A 306 11.42 12.87 2.45
CA ASP A 306 11.09 13.62 3.68
C ASP A 306 11.01 15.14 3.40
N GLY A 307 10.33 15.59 2.36
CA GLY A 307 10.29 17.01 2.00
C GLY A 307 8.90 17.53 1.64
N ASP A 308 8.74 18.86 1.72
CA ASP A 308 7.52 19.56 1.33
C ASP A 308 7.24 19.50 -0.19
N ASP A 309 8.12 18.86 -0.98
CA ASP A 309 7.98 18.72 -2.42
C ASP A 309 7.51 17.31 -2.79
N HIS A 310 6.22 17.12 -2.80
CA HIS A 310 5.53 15.87 -3.13
C HIS A 310 5.45 15.57 -4.62
N THR A 311 6.20 16.26 -5.46
CA THR A 311 6.11 16.10 -6.92
C THR A 311 7.01 14.98 -7.44
N ALA A 312 6.61 14.28 -8.49
CA ALA A 312 7.45 13.31 -9.19
C ALA A 312 8.77 13.92 -9.70
N ALA A 313 8.80 15.23 -9.89
CA ALA A 313 9.93 16.00 -10.34
C ALA A 313 11.10 16.04 -9.37
N SER A 314 10.85 15.94 -8.06
CA SER A 314 11.90 16.00 -7.05
C SER A 314 12.56 14.64 -6.78
N ARG A 315 12.10 13.57 -7.42
CA ARG A 315 12.49 12.19 -7.11
C ARG A 315 13.83 11.81 -7.68
N THR A 316 14.66 11.22 -6.83
CA THR A 316 15.93 10.59 -7.18
C THR A 316 15.73 9.13 -7.60
N PRO A 317 16.70 8.45 -8.20
CA PRO A 317 16.64 7.00 -8.37
C PRO A 317 16.43 6.25 -7.07
N PHE A 318 16.94 6.76 -5.94
CA PHE A 318 16.70 6.17 -4.62
C PHE A 318 15.19 6.12 -4.31
N ASP A 319 14.47 7.22 -4.51
CA ASP A 319 13.04 7.30 -4.25
C ASP A 319 12.25 6.33 -5.14
N TRP A 320 12.61 6.23 -6.43
CA TRP A 320 12.00 5.26 -7.34
C TRP A 320 12.20 3.81 -6.90
N PHE A 321 13.38 3.48 -6.33
CA PHE A 321 13.60 2.15 -5.77
C PHE A 321 12.80 1.92 -4.49
N MET A 322 12.68 2.92 -3.60
CA MET A 322 11.83 2.84 -2.41
C MET A 322 10.37 2.61 -2.79
N TYR A 323 9.91 3.30 -3.83
CA TYR A 323 8.59 3.09 -4.42
C TYR A 323 8.38 1.63 -4.87
N GLN A 324 9.33 1.07 -5.63
CA GLN A 324 9.27 -0.33 -6.06
C GLN A 324 9.24 -1.30 -4.86
N ILE A 325 9.98 -1.01 -3.81
CA ILE A 325 9.99 -1.78 -2.56
C ILE A 325 8.62 -1.72 -1.89
N GLY A 326 8.05 -0.53 -1.76
CA GLY A 326 6.72 -0.32 -1.16
C GLY A 326 5.64 -1.11 -1.90
N MET A 327 5.54 -0.94 -3.20
CA MET A 327 4.52 -1.62 -4.02
C MET A 327 4.64 -3.14 -3.97
N ARG A 328 5.86 -3.68 -4.00
CA ARG A 328 6.07 -5.14 -3.85
C ARG A 328 5.66 -5.64 -2.47
N SER A 329 5.92 -4.86 -1.42
CA SER A 329 5.52 -5.19 -0.05
C SER A 329 3.99 -5.24 0.06
N PHE A 330 3.31 -4.21 -0.43
CA PHE A 330 1.85 -4.13 -0.39
C PHE A 330 1.17 -5.26 -1.16
N ARG A 331 1.69 -5.62 -2.33
CA ARG A 331 1.19 -6.78 -3.08
C ARG A 331 1.35 -8.09 -2.30
N ALA A 332 2.51 -8.29 -1.66
CA ALA A 332 2.74 -9.46 -0.83
C ALA A 332 1.81 -9.52 0.39
N PHE A 333 1.46 -8.36 0.98
CA PHE A 333 0.50 -8.28 2.09
C PHE A 333 -0.92 -8.69 1.65
N GLY A 334 -1.26 -8.45 0.39
CA GLY A 334 -2.49 -8.91 -0.25
C GLY A 334 -2.41 -10.32 -0.87
N ASP A 335 -1.42 -11.14 -0.49
CA ASP A 335 -1.15 -12.49 -1.04
C ASP A 335 -0.97 -12.51 -2.57
N GLU A 336 -0.51 -11.42 -3.17
CA GLU A 336 -0.42 -11.19 -4.63
C GLU A 336 -1.78 -11.30 -5.36
N LYS A 337 -2.88 -11.41 -4.63
CA LYS A 337 -4.24 -11.59 -5.15
C LYS A 337 -5.04 -10.31 -5.14
N LYS A 338 -4.93 -9.53 -4.05
CA LYS A 338 -5.61 -8.25 -3.93
C LYS A 338 -4.89 -7.18 -4.77
N PRO A 339 -5.64 -6.29 -5.42
CA PRO A 339 -5.02 -5.18 -6.13
C PRO A 339 -4.37 -4.23 -5.14
N THR A 340 -3.22 -3.70 -5.53
CA THR A 340 -2.55 -2.60 -4.85
C THR A 340 -2.85 -1.35 -5.64
N TRP A 341 -3.57 -0.43 -5.02
CA TRP A 341 -3.85 0.88 -5.60
C TRP A 341 -2.86 1.89 -5.05
N ILE A 342 -2.62 2.92 -5.84
CA ILE A 342 -1.76 4.00 -5.46
C ILE A 342 -2.40 5.32 -5.87
N LEU A 343 -2.28 6.30 -4.99
CA LEU A 343 -2.58 7.69 -5.23
C LEU A 343 -1.24 8.42 -5.35
N ASN A 344 -1.07 9.16 -6.43
CA ASN A 344 0.15 9.91 -6.70
C ASN A 344 -0.10 11.41 -6.66
N TYR A 345 0.91 12.15 -6.22
CA TYR A 345 0.86 13.60 -6.25
C TYR A 345 1.15 14.15 -7.64
N SER A 346 0.58 15.33 -7.89
CA SER A 346 0.86 16.10 -9.09
C SER A 346 2.34 16.49 -9.16
N TRP A 347 2.85 16.51 -10.38
CA TRP A 347 4.16 17.04 -10.73
C TRP A 347 4.06 18.38 -11.47
N ASP A 348 2.87 18.97 -11.52
CA ASP A 348 2.67 20.27 -12.13
C ASP A 348 3.36 21.36 -11.32
N GLY A 349 4.10 22.23 -11.99
CA GLY A 349 4.73 23.43 -11.40
C GLY A 349 6.22 23.32 -11.13
N ALA A 350 6.86 22.17 -11.26
CA ALA A 350 8.33 22.10 -11.17
C ALA A 350 8.98 22.72 -12.42
N PRO A 351 9.87 23.72 -12.28
CA PRO A 351 10.25 24.62 -13.38
C PRO A 351 11.06 23.96 -14.51
N HIS A 352 11.57 22.74 -14.33
CA HIS A 352 12.38 22.03 -15.34
C HIS A 352 11.80 20.67 -15.73
N VAL A 353 10.59 20.35 -15.30
CA VAL A 353 9.96 19.07 -15.56
C VAL A 353 8.92 19.21 -16.66
N GLN A 354 8.98 18.29 -17.61
CA GLN A 354 7.97 18.12 -18.65
C GLN A 354 6.85 17.25 -18.07
N PRO A 355 5.64 17.78 -17.76
CA PRO A 355 4.60 17.03 -17.08
C PRO A 355 4.24 15.72 -17.79
N ARG A 356 4.22 15.72 -19.14
CA ARG A 356 3.99 14.52 -19.93
C ARG A 356 5.06 13.45 -19.67
N GLU A 357 6.33 13.81 -19.71
CA GLU A 357 7.44 12.86 -19.54
C GLU A 357 7.50 12.29 -18.12
N ALA A 358 7.22 13.11 -17.12
CA ALA A 358 7.09 12.69 -15.72
C ALA A 358 5.96 11.66 -15.56
N MET A 359 4.78 11.92 -16.14
CA MET A 359 3.66 11.00 -16.12
C MET A 359 3.99 9.66 -16.81
N LEU A 360 4.70 9.68 -17.93
CA LEU A 360 5.14 8.46 -18.61
C LEU A 360 6.09 7.62 -17.74
N THR A 361 7.04 8.26 -17.07
CA THR A 361 7.99 7.56 -16.18
C THR A 361 7.28 6.97 -14.97
N LEU A 362 6.35 7.72 -14.37
CA LEU A 362 5.55 7.24 -13.24
C LEU A 362 4.66 6.05 -13.66
N ALA A 363 3.87 6.19 -14.72
CA ALA A 363 3.00 5.11 -15.19
C ALA A 363 3.77 3.84 -15.55
N SER A 364 4.94 3.97 -16.18
CA SER A 364 5.83 2.83 -16.44
C SER A 364 6.29 2.16 -15.15
N SER A 365 6.67 2.96 -14.13
CA SER A 365 7.09 2.45 -12.82
C SER A 365 5.97 1.69 -12.10
N GLU A 366 4.76 2.25 -12.10
CA GLU A 366 3.57 1.64 -11.48
C GLU A 366 3.22 0.31 -12.13
N LEU A 367 3.16 0.27 -13.45
CA LEU A 367 2.86 -0.94 -14.20
C LEU A 367 3.89 -2.04 -13.97
N VAL A 368 5.17 -1.69 -13.89
CA VAL A 368 6.25 -2.64 -13.57
C VAL A 368 6.10 -3.15 -12.15
N ALA A 369 5.84 -2.29 -11.19
CA ALA A 369 5.58 -2.68 -9.80
C ALA A 369 4.30 -3.51 -9.62
N GLY A 370 3.37 -3.44 -10.57
CA GLY A 370 2.08 -4.15 -10.56
C GLY A 370 1.00 -3.40 -9.81
N ALA A 371 1.09 -2.07 -9.78
CA ALA A 371 0.05 -1.17 -9.30
C ALA A 371 -0.82 -0.65 -10.45
N ASN A 372 -1.89 0.10 -10.10
CA ASN A 372 -2.71 0.83 -11.07
C ASN A 372 -1.97 2.07 -11.58
N VAL A 373 -2.50 2.67 -12.62
CA VAL A 373 -2.21 4.06 -13.00
C VAL A 373 -3.43 4.91 -12.64
N TRP A 374 -3.20 5.90 -11.80
CA TRP A 374 -4.22 6.83 -11.32
C TRP A 374 -3.88 8.25 -11.76
N ASP A 375 -4.86 9.00 -12.23
CA ASP A 375 -4.70 10.39 -12.64
C ASP A 375 -5.94 11.19 -12.26
N ALA A 376 -5.76 12.37 -11.68
CA ALA A 376 -6.85 13.25 -11.29
C ALA A 376 -6.94 14.46 -12.19
N SER A 377 -8.15 14.78 -12.63
CA SER A 377 -8.43 15.99 -13.39
C SER A 377 -8.88 17.10 -12.45
N GLY A 378 -8.08 18.15 -12.35
CA GLY A 378 -8.41 19.31 -11.53
C GLY A 378 -8.26 19.11 -10.02
N HIS A 379 -7.67 18.03 -9.59
CA HIS A 379 -7.32 17.79 -8.19
C HIS A 379 -5.93 18.35 -7.87
N VAL A 380 -5.79 19.08 -6.76
CA VAL A 380 -4.53 19.76 -6.41
C VAL A 380 -3.42 18.77 -6.00
N MET A 381 -3.78 17.59 -5.54
CA MET A 381 -2.81 16.63 -4.99
C MET A 381 -2.26 15.65 -6.03
N SER A 382 -2.87 15.52 -7.19
CA SER A 382 -2.55 14.38 -8.02
C SER A 382 -2.96 14.56 -9.46
N GLY A 383 -2.27 13.84 -10.31
CA GLY A 383 -2.45 13.92 -11.74
C GLY A 383 -1.61 15.02 -12.38
N SER A 384 -1.44 14.88 -13.67
CA SER A 384 -0.62 15.79 -14.47
C SER A 384 -1.45 16.86 -15.15
N ASN A 385 -2.78 16.82 -15.06
CA ASN A 385 -3.71 17.56 -15.92
C ASN A 385 -3.38 17.42 -17.42
N ASN A 386 -2.57 16.40 -17.78
CA ASN A 386 -2.13 16.14 -19.14
C ASN A 386 -3.03 15.08 -19.79
N MET A 387 -4.20 15.51 -20.26
CA MET A 387 -5.17 14.63 -20.91
C MET A 387 -4.63 13.85 -22.12
N PRO A 388 -3.76 14.42 -22.99
CA PRO A 388 -3.15 13.65 -24.07
C PRO A 388 -2.29 12.49 -23.56
N ALA A 389 -1.43 12.70 -22.54
CA ALA A 389 -0.60 11.65 -21.96
C ALA A 389 -1.45 10.56 -21.30
N ARG A 390 -2.45 10.95 -20.51
CA ARG A 390 -3.41 10.01 -19.91
C ARG A 390 -4.10 9.15 -20.96
N THR A 391 -4.58 9.77 -22.01
CA THR A 391 -5.28 9.07 -23.11
C THR A 391 -4.36 8.06 -23.81
N GLU A 392 -3.12 8.44 -24.10
CA GLU A 392 -2.11 7.56 -24.70
C GLU A 392 -1.82 6.36 -23.81
N ILE A 393 -1.55 6.59 -22.53
CA ILE A 393 -1.24 5.55 -21.54
C ILE A 393 -2.43 4.60 -21.36
N PHE A 394 -3.61 5.13 -21.14
CA PHE A 394 -4.78 4.31 -20.82
C PHE A 394 -5.28 3.49 -22.00
N HIS A 395 -5.20 4.01 -23.23
CA HIS A 395 -5.51 3.22 -24.43
C HIS A 395 -4.50 2.11 -24.66
N TRP A 396 -3.20 2.37 -24.40
CA TRP A 396 -2.17 1.35 -24.50
C TRP A 396 -2.37 0.26 -23.44
N ILE A 397 -2.66 0.61 -22.18
CA ILE A 397 -2.97 -0.36 -21.12
C ILE A 397 -4.21 -1.18 -21.50
N ALA A 398 -5.26 -0.55 -22.05
CA ALA A 398 -6.48 -1.24 -22.48
C ALA A 398 -6.21 -2.28 -23.57
N ALA A 399 -5.28 -2.00 -24.48
CA ALA A 399 -4.87 -2.94 -25.53
C ALA A 399 -4.05 -4.13 -24.98
N HIS A 400 -3.51 -4.03 -23.75
CA HIS A 400 -2.70 -5.06 -23.10
C HIS A 400 -3.22 -5.40 -21.70
N GLU A 401 -4.54 -5.30 -21.51
CA GLU A 401 -5.19 -5.45 -20.20
C GLU A 401 -5.00 -6.85 -19.60
N ASP A 402 -4.88 -7.88 -20.42
CA ASP A 402 -4.56 -9.25 -20.03
C ASP A 402 -3.21 -9.41 -19.32
N ILE A 403 -2.24 -8.53 -19.63
CA ILE A 403 -0.94 -8.50 -18.95
C ILE A 403 -1.04 -7.74 -17.61
N PHE A 404 -1.66 -6.56 -17.62
CA PHE A 404 -1.60 -5.65 -16.47
C PHE A 404 -2.67 -5.94 -15.41
N SER A 405 -3.81 -6.54 -15.76
CA SER A 405 -4.84 -6.95 -14.80
C SER A 405 -4.67 -8.36 -14.23
N ALA A 406 -3.72 -9.13 -14.74
CA ALA A 406 -3.50 -10.50 -14.29
C ALA A 406 -2.76 -10.57 -12.94
N ILE A 407 -3.03 -11.67 -12.20
CA ILE A 407 -2.29 -11.99 -10.98
C ILE A 407 -0.85 -12.36 -11.35
N ARG A 408 0.11 -11.72 -10.71
CA ARG A 408 1.54 -12.00 -10.86
C ARG A 408 2.01 -12.80 -9.65
N GLN A 409 2.56 -13.99 -9.88
CA GLN A 409 3.17 -14.79 -8.82
C GLN A 409 4.68 -14.54 -8.84
N PRO A 410 5.26 -13.82 -7.86
CA PRO A 410 6.67 -13.48 -7.88
C PRO A 410 7.54 -14.73 -7.75
N LEU A 411 8.61 -14.78 -8.52
CA LEU A 411 9.63 -15.80 -8.45
C LEU A 411 10.81 -15.32 -7.63
N GLY A 412 11.53 -16.25 -7.02
CA GLY A 412 12.73 -15.98 -6.23
C GLY A 412 12.94 -17.02 -5.13
N ALA A 413 14.19 -17.45 -4.99
CA ALA A 413 14.58 -18.38 -3.96
C ALA A 413 15.04 -17.69 -2.67
N THR A 414 15.23 -16.36 -2.68
CA THR A 414 15.46 -15.53 -1.50
C THR A 414 14.13 -15.00 -0.99
N GLY A 415 13.83 -15.22 0.28
CA GLY A 415 12.73 -14.61 1.01
C GLY A 415 13.23 -13.50 1.92
N VAL A 416 12.56 -12.37 1.95
CA VAL A 416 12.81 -11.29 2.93
C VAL A 416 11.59 -11.18 3.82
N TYR A 417 11.79 -11.44 5.12
CA TYR A 417 10.70 -11.48 6.08
C TYR A 417 10.26 -10.08 6.49
N PHE A 418 8.97 -9.80 6.34
CA PHE A 418 8.34 -8.62 6.89
C PHE A 418 7.73 -8.97 8.26
N SER A 419 8.22 -8.34 9.32
CA SER A 419 7.69 -8.50 10.67
C SER A 419 6.80 -7.30 11.02
N ASP A 420 5.48 -7.48 10.97
CA ASP A 420 4.51 -6.46 11.35
C ASP A 420 4.71 -5.98 12.79
N GLN A 421 4.88 -6.88 13.75
CA GLN A 421 5.10 -6.53 15.15
C GLN A 421 6.40 -5.76 15.37
N THR A 422 7.51 -6.18 14.72
CA THR A 422 8.77 -5.42 14.82
C THR A 422 8.62 -4.04 14.21
N ARG A 423 7.97 -3.93 13.03
CA ARG A 423 7.68 -2.66 12.41
C ARG A 423 6.82 -1.76 13.31
N ASN A 424 5.84 -2.33 14.01
CA ASN A 424 4.94 -1.54 14.87
C ASN A 424 5.64 -1.01 16.13
N TYR A 425 6.60 -1.76 16.69
CA TYR A 425 7.27 -1.36 17.94
C TYR A 425 8.64 -0.72 17.74
N TYR A 426 9.37 -1.09 16.67
CA TYR A 426 10.70 -0.59 16.34
C TYR A 426 10.76 -0.14 14.87
N PRO A 427 9.90 0.84 14.48
CA PRO A 427 9.71 1.18 13.07
C PRO A 427 11.00 1.65 12.38
N ALA A 428 11.77 2.54 13.00
CA ALA A 428 12.95 3.14 12.38
C ALA A 428 14.00 2.09 12.01
N GLU A 429 14.35 1.23 12.96
CA GLU A 429 15.40 0.22 12.77
C GLU A 429 14.95 -0.86 11.79
N PHE A 430 13.69 -1.33 11.95
CA PHE A 430 13.16 -2.36 11.07
C PHE A 430 13.06 -1.86 9.62
N VAL A 431 12.48 -0.69 9.39
CA VAL A 431 12.27 -0.14 8.04
C VAL A 431 13.61 0.11 7.35
N ALA A 432 14.60 0.66 8.06
CA ALA A 432 15.94 0.87 7.50
C ALA A 432 16.62 -0.46 7.11
N SER A 433 16.56 -1.47 7.96
CA SER A 433 17.14 -2.78 7.69
C SER A 433 16.40 -3.50 6.54
N TYR A 434 15.07 -3.49 6.56
CA TYR A 434 14.22 -4.09 5.53
C TYR A 434 14.47 -3.47 4.15
N ARG A 435 14.42 -2.14 4.06
CA ARG A 435 14.70 -1.40 2.81
C ARG A 435 16.13 -1.61 2.33
N GLY A 436 17.10 -1.65 3.23
CA GLY A 436 18.51 -1.89 2.88
C GLY A 436 18.73 -3.24 2.21
N VAL A 437 18.17 -4.32 2.77
CA VAL A 437 18.22 -5.66 2.17
C VAL A 437 17.55 -5.68 0.80
N LEU A 438 16.34 -5.12 0.69
CA LEU A 438 15.58 -5.13 -0.56
C LEU A 438 16.25 -4.29 -1.66
N LEU A 439 16.82 -3.14 -1.32
CA LEU A 439 17.58 -2.32 -2.25
C LEU A 439 18.81 -3.06 -2.80
N MET A 440 19.55 -3.76 -1.94
CA MET A 440 20.69 -4.58 -2.38
C MET A 440 20.26 -5.67 -3.36
N LEU A 441 19.16 -6.36 -3.10
CA LEU A 441 18.63 -7.39 -3.99
C LEU A 441 18.18 -6.81 -5.34
N LEU A 442 17.45 -5.68 -5.32
CA LEU A 442 16.97 -5.01 -6.54
C LEU A 442 18.15 -4.56 -7.43
N GLN A 443 19.16 -3.90 -6.86
CA GLN A 443 20.30 -3.40 -7.61
C GLN A 443 21.23 -4.49 -8.16
N ASN A 444 21.16 -5.71 -7.60
CA ASN A 444 21.89 -6.88 -8.10
C ASN A 444 21.03 -7.82 -8.94
N HIS A 445 19.79 -7.42 -9.26
CA HIS A 445 18.80 -8.22 -10.01
C HIS A 445 18.55 -9.60 -9.40
N VAL A 446 18.80 -9.76 -8.10
CA VAL A 446 18.47 -10.99 -7.35
C VAL A 446 16.97 -11.03 -7.12
N GLN A 447 16.32 -12.06 -7.68
CA GLN A 447 14.89 -12.21 -7.50
C GLN A 447 14.56 -12.68 -6.10
N PHE A 448 13.52 -12.08 -5.51
CA PHE A 448 13.11 -12.34 -4.14
C PHE A 448 11.59 -12.35 -3.98
N ARG A 449 11.15 -12.99 -2.90
CA ARG A 449 9.77 -12.90 -2.43
C ARG A 449 9.74 -12.24 -1.06
N ILE A 450 8.74 -11.41 -0.82
CA ILE A 450 8.47 -10.91 0.52
C ILE A 450 7.70 -12.00 1.26
N VAL A 451 8.22 -12.38 2.41
CA VAL A 451 7.65 -13.42 3.27
C VAL A 451 6.97 -12.73 4.45
N THR A 452 5.68 -12.94 4.58
CA THR A 452 4.87 -12.39 5.68
C THR A 452 4.64 -13.45 6.77
N PRO A 453 4.14 -13.08 7.95
CA PRO A 453 3.71 -14.06 8.95
C PRO A 453 2.79 -15.14 8.39
N GLY A 454 1.86 -14.78 7.51
CA GLY A 454 0.92 -15.70 6.87
C GLY A 454 1.57 -16.66 5.86
N THR A 455 2.60 -16.22 5.15
CA THR A 455 3.26 -17.03 4.10
C THR A 455 4.50 -17.77 4.57
N LEU A 456 5.02 -17.48 5.75
CA LEU A 456 6.26 -18.06 6.31
C LEU A 456 6.24 -19.61 6.35
N GLN A 457 5.11 -20.21 6.70
CA GLN A 457 5.01 -21.66 6.82
C GLN A 457 5.11 -22.39 5.48
N HIS A 458 4.71 -21.73 4.40
CA HIS A 458 4.67 -22.26 3.04
C HIS A 458 5.83 -21.77 2.17
N PHE A 459 6.73 -20.96 2.72
CA PHE A 459 7.88 -20.46 1.97
C PHE A 459 8.85 -21.61 1.64
N ASP A 460 9.05 -21.86 0.36
CA ASP A 460 9.83 -22.97 -0.21
C ASP A 460 11.16 -22.51 -0.84
N GLY A 461 11.60 -21.28 -0.56
CA GLY A 461 12.87 -20.72 -1.04
C GLY A 461 14.11 -21.40 -0.43
N LYS A 462 15.28 -20.90 -0.82
CA LYS A 462 16.59 -21.39 -0.35
C LYS A 462 17.17 -20.57 0.80
N VAL A 463 16.84 -19.27 0.83
CA VAL A 463 17.36 -18.31 1.83
C VAL A 463 16.16 -17.54 2.40
N LEU A 464 16.16 -17.39 3.73
CA LEU A 464 15.23 -16.52 4.45
C LEU A 464 16.04 -15.47 5.21
N VAL A 465 15.85 -14.21 4.85
CA VAL A 465 16.48 -13.05 5.50
C VAL A 465 15.50 -12.44 6.48
N LEU A 466 15.92 -12.24 7.72
CA LEU A 466 15.18 -11.53 8.75
C LEU A 466 15.90 -10.22 9.07
N PRO A 467 15.48 -9.09 8.46
CA PRO A 467 16.13 -7.80 8.66
C PRO A 467 15.68 -7.18 9.98
N ASP A 468 16.59 -7.08 10.96
CA ASP A 468 16.38 -6.51 12.30
C ASP A 468 15.07 -6.95 12.99
N VAL A 469 14.73 -8.22 12.90
CA VAL A 469 13.47 -8.77 13.42
C VAL A 469 13.58 -9.02 14.92
N ARG A 470 13.12 -8.06 15.72
CA ARG A 470 13.22 -8.04 17.19
C ARG A 470 12.06 -8.73 17.89
N VAL A 471 10.93 -8.87 17.22
CA VAL A 471 9.71 -9.44 17.81
C VAL A 471 9.14 -10.51 16.90
N LEU A 472 8.98 -11.71 17.43
CA LEU A 472 8.31 -12.84 16.79
C LEU A 472 7.33 -13.47 17.76
N SER A 473 6.23 -14.02 17.27
CA SER A 473 5.44 -14.97 18.04
C SER A 473 6.14 -16.33 18.13
N GLU A 474 5.72 -17.19 19.05
CA GLU A 474 6.24 -18.58 19.12
C GLU A 474 6.00 -19.34 17.82
N GLU A 475 4.86 -19.11 17.16
CA GLU A 475 4.53 -19.74 15.89
C GLU A 475 5.46 -19.27 14.76
N GLN A 476 5.73 -17.96 14.68
CA GLN A 476 6.65 -17.36 13.70
C GLN A 476 8.08 -17.88 13.92
N ALA A 477 8.58 -17.87 15.17
CA ALA A 477 9.91 -18.39 15.48
C ALA A 477 10.01 -19.90 15.17
N ALA A 478 8.98 -20.68 15.47
CA ALA A 478 8.91 -22.09 15.07
C ALA A 478 8.88 -22.25 13.54
N GLY A 479 8.22 -21.35 12.80
CA GLY A 479 8.23 -21.30 11.33
C GLY A 479 9.65 -21.13 10.77
N VAL A 480 10.40 -20.15 11.30
CA VAL A 480 11.82 -19.93 10.93
C VAL A 480 12.68 -21.17 11.23
N ARG A 481 12.52 -21.77 12.42
CA ARG A 481 13.24 -23.01 12.77
C ARG A 481 12.88 -24.17 11.84
N ARG A 482 11.61 -24.35 11.46
CA ARG A 482 11.18 -25.37 10.49
C ARG A 482 11.80 -25.15 9.11
N PHE A 483 11.87 -23.88 8.66
CA PHE A 483 12.53 -23.53 7.40
C PHE A 483 14.01 -23.97 7.43
N ALA A 484 14.75 -23.63 8.49
CA ALA A 484 16.14 -24.04 8.66
C ALA A 484 16.30 -25.58 8.73
N ALA A 485 15.40 -26.28 9.43
CA ALA A 485 15.41 -27.74 9.57
C ALA A 485 15.21 -28.49 8.23
N ARG A 486 14.54 -27.83 7.25
CA ARG A 486 14.40 -28.36 5.89
C ARG A 486 15.60 -28.05 4.97
N GLY A 487 16.69 -27.50 5.53
CA GLY A 487 17.92 -27.16 4.79
C GLY A 487 17.94 -25.73 4.24
N GLY A 488 16.96 -24.89 4.57
CA GLY A 488 16.97 -23.47 4.25
C GLY A 488 18.05 -22.71 5.01
N ARG A 489 18.72 -21.77 4.35
CA ARG A 489 19.66 -20.85 5.01
C ARG A 489 18.89 -19.71 5.66
N VAL A 490 19.18 -19.41 6.91
CA VAL A 490 18.63 -18.26 7.62
C VAL A 490 19.71 -17.20 7.78
N VAL A 491 19.41 -15.98 7.38
CA VAL A 491 20.28 -14.81 7.52
C VAL A 491 19.59 -13.81 8.43
N LEU A 492 20.26 -13.41 9.51
CA LEU A 492 19.77 -12.44 10.46
C LEU A 492 20.66 -11.20 10.37
N THR A 493 20.05 -10.03 10.21
CA THR A 493 20.77 -8.75 10.29
C THR A 493 20.30 -7.97 11.51
N GLY A 494 21.16 -7.12 12.05
CA GLY A 494 20.84 -6.32 13.21
C GLY A 494 20.52 -7.12 14.47
N THR A 495 19.57 -6.63 15.23
CA THR A 495 19.07 -7.31 16.43
C THR A 495 18.04 -8.37 16.03
N ALA A 496 18.16 -9.56 16.60
CA ALA A 496 17.22 -10.65 16.34
C ALA A 496 16.45 -11.02 17.62
N ASP A 497 15.23 -11.52 17.44
CA ASP A 497 14.42 -12.03 18.54
C ASP A 497 15.16 -13.17 19.26
N HIS A 498 15.19 -13.13 20.60
CA HIS A 498 15.87 -14.10 21.46
C HIS A 498 15.41 -15.56 21.24
N ARG A 499 14.21 -15.78 20.71
CA ARG A 499 13.69 -17.10 20.32
C ARG A 499 14.51 -17.77 19.22
N LEU A 500 15.35 -17.01 18.53
CA LEU A 500 16.25 -17.48 17.48
C LEU A 500 17.70 -17.66 17.96
N ASP A 501 18.03 -17.39 19.22
CA ASP A 501 19.40 -17.48 19.76
C ASP A 501 19.99 -18.91 19.69
N SER A 502 19.13 -19.90 19.81
CA SER A 502 19.53 -21.32 19.70
C SER A 502 19.91 -21.76 18.28
N MET A 503 19.65 -20.95 17.27
CA MET A 503 19.91 -21.27 15.86
C MET A 503 21.40 -21.09 15.51
N LYS A 504 22.23 -22.11 15.82
CA LYS A 504 23.68 -22.07 15.57
C LYS A 504 24.08 -22.00 14.10
N ASN A 505 23.21 -22.44 13.19
CA ASN A 505 23.46 -22.46 11.74
C ASN A 505 22.96 -21.21 11.02
N ALA A 506 22.41 -20.21 11.72
CA ALA A 506 22.03 -18.95 11.12
C ALA A 506 23.27 -18.06 10.90
N THR A 507 23.36 -17.47 9.71
CA THR A 507 24.37 -16.43 9.44
C THR A 507 23.89 -15.12 10.08
N ARG A 508 24.75 -14.47 10.87
CA ARG A 508 24.41 -13.27 11.63
C ARG A 508 25.31 -12.10 11.26
N PHE A 509 24.68 -10.95 11.03
CA PHE A 509 25.34 -9.67 10.76
C PHE A 509 24.84 -8.65 11.79
N THR A 510 25.57 -8.54 12.90
CA THR A 510 25.19 -7.67 14.05
C THR A 510 25.63 -6.21 13.88
N ASP A 511 26.42 -5.93 12.85
CA ASP A 511 26.98 -4.60 12.54
C ASP A 511 26.18 -3.82 11.50
N HIS A 512 24.96 -4.26 11.17
CA HIS A 512 23.98 -3.63 10.28
C HIS A 512 24.53 -3.21 8.90
N PRO A 513 25.13 -4.13 8.11
CA PRO A 513 25.68 -3.78 6.80
C PRO A 513 24.60 -3.29 5.83
N GLU A 514 23.37 -3.80 5.91
CA GLU A 514 22.24 -3.39 5.09
C GLU A 514 21.84 -1.94 5.37
N THR A 515 21.81 -1.53 6.63
CA THR A 515 21.49 -0.14 7.02
C THR A 515 22.62 0.81 6.62
N ARG A 516 23.89 0.40 6.77
CA ARG A 516 25.02 1.19 6.26
C ARG A 516 24.93 1.39 4.75
N PHE A 517 24.56 0.34 4.01
CA PHE A 517 24.37 0.44 2.58
C PHE A 517 23.23 1.38 2.22
N LEU A 518 22.05 1.27 2.87
CA LEU A 518 20.92 2.15 2.66
C LEU A 518 21.30 3.62 2.87
N ASN A 519 21.99 3.93 3.97
CA ASN A 519 22.40 5.29 4.31
C ASN A 519 23.40 5.87 3.29
N ARG A 520 24.27 5.05 2.69
CA ARG A 520 25.11 5.49 1.58
C ARG A 520 24.30 5.79 0.33
N ALA A 521 23.33 4.92 0.00
CA ALA A 521 22.47 5.11 -1.16
C ALA A 521 21.55 6.34 -1.00
N LEU A 522 21.04 6.59 0.20
CA LEU A 522 20.26 7.79 0.50
C LEU A 522 21.10 9.06 0.31
N LYS A 523 22.35 9.05 0.76
CA LYS A 523 23.26 10.20 0.62
C LYS A 523 23.70 10.43 -0.82
N ASP A 524 24.07 9.39 -1.54
CA ASP A 524 24.50 9.45 -2.93
C ASP A 524 24.21 8.10 -3.60
N PHE A 525 23.10 8.03 -4.29
CA PHE A 525 22.62 6.80 -4.91
C PHE A 525 23.60 6.28 -5.99
N TYR A 526 24.14 7.18 -6.80
CA TYR A 526 25.03 6.79 -7.90
C TYR A 526 26.44 6.40 -7.44
N ALA A 527 26.91 6.97 -6.33
CA ALA A 527 28.18 6.59 -5.74
C ALA A 527 28.09 5.34 -4.85
N SER A 528 26.89 4.95 -4.41
CA SER A 528 26.69 3.75 -3.59
C SER A 528 26.83 2.48 -4.46
N ASP A 529 27.48 1.44 -3.90
CA ASP A 529 27.62 0.15 -4.53
C ASP A 529 27.28 -0.97 -3.54
N PRO A 530 26.26 -1.83 -3.86
CA PRO A 530 25.95 -3.00 -3.03
C PRO A 530 27.14 -3.94 -2.79
N ALA A 531 28.09 -4.00 -3.74
CA ALA A 531 29.29 -4.80 -3.60
C ALA A 531 30.23 -4.31 -2.48
N SER A 532 29.97 -3.13 -1.89
CA SER A 532 30.67 -2.66 -0.69
C SER A 532 30.37 -3.50 0.56
N GLU A 533 29.28 -4.30 0.54
CA GLU A 533 28.90 -5.25 1.59
C GLU A 533 28.91 -6.71 1.04
N PRO A 534 30.06 -7.23 0.57
CA PRO A 534 30.12 -8.47 -0.20
C PRO A 534 29.69 -9.70 0.61
N ALA A 535 29.97 -9.71 1.91
CA ALA A 535 29.60 -10.83 2.78
C ALA A 535 28.09 -10.99 2.93
N LEU A 536 27.37 -9.87 3.12
CA LEU A 536 25.90 -9.88 3.19
C LEU A 536 25.31 -10.24 1.84
N LEU A 537 25.76 -9.60 0.76
CA LEU A 537 25.27 -9.89 -0.60
C LEU A 537 25.45 -11.38 -0.94
N GLN A 538 26.60 -11.97 -0.64
CA GLN A 538 26.84 -13.40 -0.84
C GLN A 538 25.92 -14.29 0.00
N ALA A 539 25.59 -13.86 1.22
CA ALA A 539 24.70 -14.62 2.10
C ALA A 539 23.25 -14.61 1.64
N ILE A 540 22.77 -13.49 1.07
CA ILE A 540 21.36 -13.31 0.68
C ILE A 540 21.07 -13.62 -0.80
N ALA A 541 22.08 -13.59 -1.67
CA ALA A 541 21.91 -13.87 -3.10
C ALA A 541 21.65 -15.36 -3.34
N THR A 542 20.84 -15.64 -4.35
CA THR A 542 20.55 -16.99 -4.84
C THR A 542 20.64 -17.03 -6.35
N ASP A 543 21.03 -18.18 -6.88
CA ASP A 543 20.98 -18.42 -8.32
C ASP A 543 19.53 -18.53 -8.79
N SER A 544 19.23 -17.95 -9.95
CA SER A 544 17.97 -18.02 -10.66
C SER A 544 18.17 -18.69 -12.02
N ASP A 545 17.10 -19.33 -12.53
CA ASP A 545 17.08 -19.87 -13.90
C ASP A 545 17.09 -18.76 -14.96
N VAL A 546 16.76 -17.53 -14.56
CA VAL A 546 16.84 -16.32 -15.40
C VAL A 546 17.84 -15.36 -14.76
N ARG A 547 18.87 -15.01 -15.50
CA ARG A 547 19.85 -14.00 -15.11
C ARG A 547 19.74 -12.79 -16.03
N VAL A 548 19.62 -11.61 -15.44
CA VAL A 548 19.59 -10.34 -16.17
C VAL A 548 20.89 -9.58 -15.89
N ASP A 549 21.60 -9.22 -16.97
CA ASP A 549 22.77 -8.37 -16.94
C ASP A 549 22.36 -6.98 -17.47
N ALA A 550 22.17 -6.06 -16.56
CA ALA A 550 21.73 -4.70 -16.81
C ALA A 550 22.38 -3.71 -15.82
N SER A 551 22.21 -2.42 -16.06
CA SER A 551 22.59 -1.40 -15.09
C SER A 551 21.86 -1.62 -13.76
N ARG A 552 22.54 -1.45 -12.63
CA ARG A 552 21.95 -1.50 -11.29
C ARG A 552 20.80 -0.49 -11.06
N ASN A 553 20.63 0.47 -11.98
CA ASN A 553 19.53 1.44 -11.98
C ASN A 553 18.30 0.95 -12.75
N VAL A 554 18.33 -0.27 -13.26
CA VAL A 554 17.19 -0.96 -13.87
C VAL A 554 16.62 -1.94 -12.83
N VAL A 555 15.37 -1.77 -12.49
CA VAL A 555 14.65 -2.74 -11.65
C VAL A 555 14.14 -3.87 -12.52
N VAL A 556 14.26 -5.10 -12.02
CA VAL A 556 13.75 -6.30 -12.68
C VAL A 556 12.91 -7.11 -11.70
N HIS A 557 11.66 -7.39 -12.08
CA HIS A 557 10.76 -8.27 -11.33
C HIS A 557 10.45 -9.51 -12.17
N GLU A 558 10.79 -10.68 -11.67
CA GLU A 558 10.43 -11.96 -12.28
C GLU A 558 9.15 -12.50 -11.64
N ALA A 559 8.19 -12.90 -12.47
CA ALA A 559 6.93 -13.46 -12.01
C ALA A 559 6.35 -14.47 -13.02
N VAL A 560 5.49 -15.36 -12.54
CA VAL A 560 4.63 -16.17 -13.40
C VAL A 560 3.32 -15.45 -13.64
N LEU A 561 2.95 -15.32 -14.92
CA LEU A 561 1.73 -14.71 -15.39
C LEU A 561 1.00 -15.69 -16.34
N GLY A 562 -0.16 -16.19 -15.95
CA GLY A 562 -0.89 -17.15 -16.78
C GLY A 562 -0.09 -18.41 -17.16
N GLY A 563 0.80 -18.86 -16.27
CA GLY A 563 1.67 -20.02 -16.50
C GLY A 563 2.96 -19.72 -17.28
N ARG A 564 3.20 -18.47 -17.69
CA ARG A 564 4.41 -18.02 -18.40
C ARG A 564 5.35 -17.28 -17.47
N THR A 565 6.65 -17.51 -17.56
CA THR A 565 7.66 -16.70 -16.87
C THR A 565 7.79 -15.36 -17.59
N CYS A 566 7.61 -14.29 -16.83
CA CYS A 566 7.67 -12.90 -17.31
C CYS A 566 8.69 -12.10 -16.50
N LEU A 567 9.31 -11.12 -17.12
CA LEU A 567 10.11 -10.10 -16.46
C LEU A 567 9.45 -8.73 -16.70
N PHE A 568 9.36 -7.95 -15.64
CA PHE A 568 8.89 -6.57 -15.67
C PHE A 568 10.10 -5.68 -15.37
N LEU A 569 10.47 -4.82 -16.30
CA LEU A 569 11.66 -3.98 -16.23
C LEU A 569 11.29 -2.51 -16.15
N ALA A 570 11.87 -1.77 -15.18
CA ALA A 570 11.79 -0.31 -15.10
C ALA A 570 13.20 0.30 -15.07
N ASN A 571 13.40 1.34 -15.86
CA ASN A 571 14.67 2.05 -16.00
C ASN A 571 14.60 3.39 -15.26
N PHE A 572 15.47 3.58 -14.29
CA PHE A 572 15.62 4.83 -13.52
C PHE A 572 17.00 5.47 -13.68
N SER A 573 17.76 5.04 -14.69
CA SER A 573 19.11 5.50 -14.93
C SER A 573 19.16 6.98 -15.27
N GLY A 574 20.06 7.71 -14.64
CA GLY A 574 20.33 9.13 -14.94
C GLY A 574 19.27 10.10 -14.45
N LEU A 575 18.25 9.66 -13.71
CA LEU A 575 17.27 10.56 -13.10
C LEU A 575 17.93 11.37 -11.98
N GLN A 576 17.63 12.66 -11.93
CA GLN A 576 18.12 13.58 -10.91
C GLN A 576 16.97 14.48 -10.45
N ALA A 577 16.83 14.64 -9.14
CA ALA A 577 15.76 15.43 -8.54
C ALA A 577 15.67 16.84 -9.15
N GLY A 578 14.47 17.22 -9.59
CA GLY A 578 14.19 18.54 -10.14
C GLY A 578 14.90 18.92 -11.44
N GLN A 579 15.63 17.98 -12.08
CA GLN A 579 16.42 18.26 -13.27
C GLN A 579 15.94 17.54 -14.52
N ASN A 580 15.49 16.31 -14.39
CA ASN A 580 14.98 15.54 -15.50
C ASN A 580 13.93 14.51 -15.05
N GLU A 581 13.04 14.18 -15.96
CA GLU A 581 11.95 13.21 -15.81
C GLU A 581 12.10 12.04 -16.78
N THR A 582 13.10 12.07 -17.65
CA THR A 582 13.32 11.04 -18.68
C THR A 582 14.60 10.27 -18.36
N PRO A 583 14.51 8.96 -18.13
CA PRO A 583 15.69 8.13 -17.88
C PRO A 583 16.64 8.10 -19.09
N VAL A 584 17.92 7.91 -18.81
CA VAL A 584 18.93 7.62 -19.83
C VAL A 584 18.67 6.21 -20.38
N VAL A 585 18.48 6.11 -21.68
CA VAL A 585 18.20 4.85 -22.39
C VAL A 585 19.27 3.80 -22.07
N GLN A 586 18.84 2.63 -21.65
CA GLN A 586 19.74 1.52 -21.38
C GLN A 586 19.86 0.62 -22.62
N THR A 587 21.10 0.44 -23.07
CA THR A 587 21.45 -0.49 -24.13
C THR A 587 22.25 -1.67 -23.54
N ASN A 588 22.44 -2.71 -24.32
CA ASN A 588 23.25 -3.88 -23.92
C ASN A 588 22.66 -4.71 -22.75
N ILE A 589 21.37 -4.62 -22.52
CA ILE A 589 20.69 -5.51 -21.53
C ILE A 589 20.69 -6.93 -22.10
N ARG A 590 21.21 -7.88 -21.32
CA ARG A 590 21.24 -9.29 -21.67
C ARG A 590 20.44 -10.12 -20.67
N ILE A 591 19.72 -11.09 -21.21
CA ILE A 591 19.00 -12.09 -20.41
C ILE A 591 19.59 -13.45 -20.76
N THR A 592 20.03 -14.19 -19.75
CA THR A 592 20.54 -15.55 -19.89
C THR A 592 19.60 -16.50 -19.17
N THR A 593 19.17 -17.57 -19.86
CA THR A 593 18.24 -18.55 -19.31
C THR A 593 18.73 -19.97 -19.55
N GLY A 594 18.17 -20.91 -18.79
CA GLY A 594 18.25 -22.33 -19.14
C GLY A 594 17.41 -22.65 -20.39
N PRO A 595 17.71 -23.76 -21.08
CA PRO A 595 17.05 -24.11 -22.36
C PRO A 595 15.57 -24.46 -22.19
N LYS A 596 15.11 -24.68 -20.99
CA LYS A 596 13.69 -25.02 -20.68
C LYS A 596 12.72 -23.88 -20.97
N LEU A 597 13.20 -22.63 -20.94
CA LEU A 597 12.37 -21.44 -21.20
C LEU A 597 12.23 -21.11 -22.70
N GLY A 598 12.79 -21.97 -23.58
CA GLY A 598 12.69 -21.77 -25.02
C GLY A 598 13.78 -20.87 -25.59
N ARG A 599 13.62 -20.50 -26.87
CA ARG A 599 14.57 -19.67 -27.61
C ARG A 599 13.95 -18.40 -28.15
N THR A 600 12.70 -18.15 -27.85
CA THR A 600 11.98 -16.97 -28.32
C THR A 600 11.60 -16.11 -27.12
N LEU A 601 11.92 -14.84 -27.17
CA LEU A 601 11.61 -13.84 -26.17
C LEU A 601 10.72 -12.77 -26.79
N HIS A 602 9.55 -12.58 -26.22
CA HIS A 602 8.65 -11.50 -26.56
C HIS A 602 8.97 -10.28 -25.70
N VAL A 603 9.03 -9.12 -26.29
CA VAL A 603 9.36 -7.84 -25.63
C VAL A 603 8.26 -6.82 -25.95
N LEU A 604 7.56 -6.36 -24.95
CA LEU A 604 6.57 -5.28 -25.01
C LEU A 604 7.15 -4.03 -24.32
N PRO A 605 7.73 -3.08 -25.05
CA PRO A 605 8.16 -1.81 -24.47
C PRO A 605 6.96 -0.98 -24.01
N PHE A 606 7.13 -0.20 -22.97
CA PHE A 606 6.11 0.75 -22.53
C PHE A 606 5.73 1.72 -23.66
N LEU A 607 4.44 1.84 -23.94
CA LEU A 607 3.84 2.57 -25.08
C LEU A 607 4.31 2.08 -26.47
N GLY A 608 5.03 0.97 -26.53
CA GLY A 608 5.48 0.38 -27.79
C GLY A 608 4.61 -0.77 -28.26
N THR A 609 5.05 -1.40 -29.34
CA THR A 609 4.48 -2.63 -29.88
C THR A 609 5.37 -3.83 -29.54
N GLU A 610 4.75 -4.98 -29.41
CA GLU A 610 5.46 -6.24 -29.17
C GLU A 610 6.49 -6.53 -30.25
N ARG A 611 7.67 -6.99 -29.81
CA ARG A 611 8.78 -7.44 -30.67
C ARG A 611 9.22 -8.83 -30.24
N VAL A 612 9.71 -9.61 -31.19
CA VAL A 612 10.24 -10.95 -30.94
C VAL A 612 11.75 -10.91 -31.05
N VAL A 613 12.45 -11.51 -30.09
CA VAL A 613 13.91 -11.61 -30.04
C VAL A 613 14.28 -13.09 -29.99
N GLU A 614 15.10 -13.52 -30.94
CA GLU A 614 15.62 -14.88 -30.97
C GLU A 614 16.87 -15.02 -30.08
N GLY A 615 16.84 -16.02 -29.20
CA GLY A 615 17.94 -16.34 -28.29
C GLY A 615 19.08 -17.10 -29.00
N LYS A 616 20.30 -16.73 -28.66
CA LYS A 616 21.51 -17.40 -29.14
C LYS A 616 21.92 -18.49 -28.15
N PRO A 617 22.09 -19.76 -28.58
CA PRO A 617 22.63 -20.80 -27.72
C PRO A 617 24.06 -20.43 -27.27
N ASN A 618 24.32 -20.59 -25.96
CA ASN A 618 25.61 -20.38 -25.33
C ASN A 618 25.88 -21.56 -24.35
N GLY A 619 26.43 -22.64 -24.87
CA GLY A 619 26.61 -23.88 -24.12
C GLY A 619 25.29 -24.47 -23.62
N ALA A 620 25.12 -24.57 -22.31
CA ALA A 620 23.92 -25.07 -21.66
C ALA A 620 22.85 -23.97 -21.43
N THR A 621 23.05 -22.77 -21.92
CA THR A 621 22.18 -21.61 -21.74
C THR A 621 21.74 -21.01 -23.07
N VAL A 622 20.74 -20.14 -23.00
CA VAL A 622 20.27 -19.29 -24.10
C VAL A 622 20.44 -17.83 -23.69
N GLU A 623 21.09 -17.03 -24.56
CA GLU A 623 21.32 -15.61 -24.33
C GLU A 623 20.44 -14.76 -25.26
N PHE A 624 19.77 -13.76 -24.72
CA PHE A 624 18.94 -12.79 -25.42
C PHE A 624 19.54 -11.39 -25.23
N SER A 625 19.61 -10.61 -26.31
CA SER A 625 19.96 -9.18 -26.25
C SER A 625 18.69 -8.36 -26.40
N LEU A 626 18.31 -7.62 -25.37
CA LEU A 626 17.11 -6.78 -25.42
C LEU A 626 17.30 -5.55 -26.34
N PRO A 627 16.22 -5.09 -26.98
CA PRO A 627 16.19 -3.75 -27.57
C PRO A 627 16.49 -2.68 -26.52
N PRO A 628 16.88 -1.46 -26.93
CA PRO A 628 17.06 -0.35 -26.00
C PRO A 628 15.84 -0.16 -25.08
N LEU A 629 16.08 -0.05 -23.77
CA LEU A 629 15.08 0.17 -22.75
C LEU A 629 15.02 1.66 -22.40
N GLU A 630 13.95 2.32 -22.79
CA GLU A 630 13.73 3.74 -22.49
C GLU A 630 13.22 3.93 -21.06
N ARG A 631 11.99 3.50 -20.75
CA ARG A 631 11.36 3.59 -19.43
C ARG A 631 11.08 2.24 -18.80
N GLY A 632 10.40 1.39 -19.52
CA GLY A 632 10.08 0.06 -19.05
C GLY A 632 9.69 -0.89 -20.14
N ALA A 633 9.62 -2.16 -19.80
CA ALA A 633 9.16 -3.22 -20.69
C ALA A 633 8.62 -4.40 -19.89
N VAL A 634 7.72 -5.16 -20.52
CA VAL A 634 7.38 -6.51 -20.09
C VAL A 634 7.95 -7.49 -21.11
N VAL A 635 8.62 -8.53 -20.63
CA VAL A 635 9.13 -9.59 -21.49
C VAL A 635 8.65 -10.95 -21.00
N TRP A 636 8.43 -11.88 -21.94
CA TRP A 636 8.04 -13.26 -21.60
C TRP A 636 8.64 -14.26 -22.57
N PHE A 637 8.86 -15.48 -22.08
CA PHE A 637 9.47 -16.57 -22.84
C PHE A 637 8.39 -17.43 -23.51
N GLN A 638 8.76 -17.95 -24.73
CA GLN A 638 7.93 -18.89 -25.48
C GLN A 638 8.79 -20.03 -26.02
#